data_45ceb52dc8d19791b5373f586675d44b
#
_entry.id   45ceb52dc8d19791b5373f586675d44b
#
_cell.length_a   1.000
_cell.length_b   1.000
_cell.length_c   1.000
_cell.angle_alpha   90.00
_cell.angle_beta   90.00
_cell.angle_gamma   90.00
#
_symmetry.space_group_name_H-M   'P 1'
#
loop_
_entity.id
_entity.type
_entity.pdbx_description
1 polymer ?
#
loop_
_entity_poly.entity_id
_entity_poly.type
_entity_poly.pdbx_seq_one_letter_code
_entity_poly.pdbx_strand_id
1 'polypeptide(L)'
;MDDDKNTSIDEEVVLEDLQTHSRVVEKETVEDVMENNFLRYSMSVIIDRALPDVRDGLKPVHRRILYSMGEQGLRPGGRFTKSARIVGDVMGKYHPHGDTAIYDSMVRLAQNWTMRYTLVNGQGNFGSMDGDPAAASRYTEARLDRAGNELLTDLDKETVDFRDNYDGSEQEPVVLPAKLPNLLLNGQIGIAVGMATSIPSHNLGELVDATIHLIDNPETTTLDDLLKHVKGPDFATGAIVYGGAPMRQAYQTGRGSVVIRAVANIEETKKGRNQIIVTEMPFAVNKATLIERIAELVKDKKITSISDLRDESARGSVRVVIELKKDSYPKKVLNQLFKLTSLQTSFHYNMLALIDGIQPRILGLQEILSEFIKHRQNVVRRRTEYELRKAKERAHILEGYKIALDHIDEVIKTIRASRTSEDAEAALVEKFNLSPIQAKAILAMQLRRLTGLEREAIENELNELLALISKLEALLSDEHEILRVIKEELLEMKEKYGDDRRSQMINYELGKFSDEELIPEEDSVILLTAENYIKRTLVSEYHRQNRGGKGKRGMTIKAEDIIDQLVPASTHDYLLFFTNRGRIFRLKAYEVPAASLATRGVAAVNLLQLQPEEKITSIIRHEKGASDEGYLFMTTTKGTIKKTPLKEYANIRTNGLIAIKLDDGDELKWIQKTNGENDVIISTSAGQAIRFNEKDARPMGRSARGVRGVRLRPNDQVVGMDIVDDNRKLLVISENGYGKATKVSNFPAHKRGGVGIKAAVVTSKTGPIIAVHTLEPDAFEVLLISTNGQAIRVGLKDIPTLGRTTQGVRIMRMGEGDKVASLGLMPEQQDQTKDVDEEV
;
A
#
# COMPACT_ATOMS: atom_id res chain seq x y z
N MET A 1 -38.18 -42.67 52.83
CA MET A 1 -37.84 -44.08 53.04
C MET A 1 -37.31 -44.50 51.69
N ASP A 2 -36.07 -44.39 51.65
CA ASP A 2 -35.00 -45.35 51.35
C ASP A 2 -34.76 -45.46 49.81
N ASP A 3 -33.68 -45.46 49.25
CA ASP A 3 -32.27 -45.40 49.72
C ASP A 3 -31.40 -44.90 48.54
N ASP A 4 -30.68 -43.90 48.85
CA ASP A 4 -29.47 -43.53 48.09
C ASP A 4 -28.37 -44.60 48.29
N LYS A 5 -28.09 -45.41 47.32
CA LYS A 5 -26.83 -46.15 47.23
C LYS A 5 -25.93 -45.53 46.18
N ASN A 6 -25.15 -44.60 46.69
CA ASN A 6 -23.91 -44.08 46.12
C ASN A 6 -22.93 -45.28 45.97
N THR A 7 -22.78 -45.79 44.76
CA THR A 7 -21.73 -46.77 44.44
C THR A 7 -20.47 -45.89 44.11
N SER A 8 -19.70 -45.67 45.12
CA SER A 8 -18.27 -45.37 44.91
C SER A 8 -17.62 -46.56 44.21
N ILE A 9 -17.44 -46.46 42.91
CA ILE A 9 -16.56 -47.37 42.17
C ILE A 9 -15.17 -47.07 42.75
N ASP A 10 -14.62 -48.06 43.47
CA ASP A 10 -13.30 -47.97 44.08
C ASP A 10 -12.28 -47.62 43.00
N GLU A 11 -11.68 -46.47 43.14
CA GLU A 11 -10.57 -46.00 42.26
C GLU A 11 -9.41 -47.00 42.23
N GLU A 12 -9.22 -47.83 43.28
CA GLU A 12 -8.27 -48.92 43.35
C GLU A 12 -8.55 -50.04 42.36
N VAL A 13 -9.83 -50.39 42.10
CA VAL A 13 -10.18 -51.48 41.14
C VAL A 13 -9.95 -51.03 39.71
N VAL A 14 -10.18 -49.77 39.39
CA VAL A 14 -9.87 -49.23 38.05
C VAL A 14 -8.37 -49.13 37.80
N LEU A 15 -7.58 -48.82 38.84
CA LEU A 15 -6.12 -48.80 38.74
C LEU A 15 -5.51 -50.20 38.62
N GLU A 16 -6.07 -51.24 39.29
CA GLU A 16 -5.64 -52.64 39.13
C GLU A 16 -5.98 -53.20 37.77
N ASP A 17 -7.14 -52.89 37.18
CA ASP A 17 -7.51 -53.31 35.82
C ASP A 17 -6.65 -52.64 34.73
N LEU A 18 -6.27 -51.40 34.92
CA LEU A 18 -5.33 -50.70 34.04
C LEU A 18 -3.90 -51.22 34.13
N GLN A 19 -3.47 -51.69 35.31
CA GLN A 19 -2.15 -52.29 35.50
C GLN A 19 -2.02 -53.71 34.89
N THR A 20 -3.12 -54.44 34.73
CA THR A 20 -3.14 -55.76 34.08
C THR A 20 -3.06 -55.68 32.55
N HIS A 21 -3.38 -54.52 31.94
CA HIS A 21 -3.35 -54.32 30.47
C HIS A 21 -2.25 -53.44 29.94
N SER A 22 -1.60 -52.58 30.75
CA SER A 22 -0.39 -51.83 30.36
C SER A 22 0.82 -52.30 31.17
N ARG A 23 1.85 -52.80 30.49
CA ARG A 23 3.06 -53.35 31.13
C ARG A 23 3.91 -52.34 31.93
N VAL A 24 3.70 -51.02 31.75
CA VAL A 24 4.33 -49.97 32.54
C VAL A 24 3.43 -48.71 32.47
N VAL A 25 3.00 -48.21 33.60
CA VAL A 25 2.40 -46.88 33.77
C VAL A 25 3.46 -46.00 34.41
N GLU A 26 4.16 -45.20 33.60
CA GLU A 26 5.04 -44.16 34.13
C GLU A 26 4.17 -42.95 34.52
N LYS A 27 4.28 -42.53 35.79
CA LYS A 27 3.65 -41.29 36.27
C LYS A 27 4.61 -40.17 36.01
N GLU A 28 4.31 -39.39 34.96
CA GLU A 28 5.01 -38.13 34.70
C GLU A 28 4.15 -36.94 35.13
N THR A 29 4.77 -35.84 35.60
CA THR A 29 4.03 -34.62 35.86
C THR A 29 3.65 -33.98 34.52
N VAL A 30 2.54 -33.21 34.52
CA VAL A 30 2.12 -32.47 33.31
C VAL A 30 3.21 -31.50 32.86
N GLU A 31 3.99 -30.97 33.81
CA GLU A 31 5.12 -30.09 33.54
C GLU A 31 6.25 -30.81 32.80
N ASP A 32 6.63 -32.03 33.23
CA ASP A 32 7.65 -32.83 32.58
C ASP A 32 7.23 -33.26 31.17
N VAL A 33 5.97 -33.68 31.00
CA VAL A 33 5.40 -34.06 29.68
C VAL A 33 5.38 -32.85 28.74
N MET A 34 4.94 -31.69 29.26
CA MET A 34 4.93 -30.46 28.48
C MET A 34 6.33 -30.01 28.11
N GLU A 35 7.29 -29.99 29.04
CA GLU A 35 8.65 -29.57 28.77
C GLU A 35 9.34 -30.50 27.74
N ASN A 36 9.33 -31.79 27.95
CA ASN A 36 9.98 -32.75 27.08
C ASN A 36 9.31 -32.85 25.70
N ASN A 37 8.00 -33.02 25.65
CA ASN A 37 7.29 -33.21 24.38
C ASN A 37 7.15 -31.89 23.60
N PHE A 38 6.93 -30.75 24.26
CA PHE A 38 6.85 -29.45 23.60
C PHE A 38 8.20 -29.01 23.04
N LEU A 39 9.30 -29.28 23.80
CA LEU A 39 10.64 -28.98 23.32
C LEU A 39 10.97 -29.80 22.05
N ARG A 40 10.74 -31.11 22.09
CA ARG A 40 10.96 -32.02 20.95
C ARG A 40 10.10 -31.61 19.75
N TYR A 41 8.82 -31.33 19.96
CA TYR A 41 7.91 -30.85 18.92
C TYR A 41 8.39 -29.51 18.35
N SER A 42 8.78 -28.57 19.21
CA SER A 42 9.27 -27.27 18.77
C SER A 42 10.53 -27.37 17.92
N MET A 43 11.48 -28.21 18.34
CA MET A 43 12.71 -28.47 17.57
C MET A 43 12.40 -29.09 16.22
N SER A 44 11.52 -30.09 16.15
CA SER A 44 11.10 -30.71 14.89
C SER A 44 10.41 -29.70 13.96
N VAL A 45 9.52 -28.85 14.49
CA VAL A 45 8.85 -27.82 13.68
C VAL A 45 9.84 -26.76 13.17
N ILE A 46 10.86 -26.41 13.94
CA ILE A 46 11.88 -25.44 13.55
C ILE A 46 12.80 -26.02 12.49
N ILE A 47 13.40 -27.20 12.75
CA ILE A 47 14.47 -27.78 11.92
C ILE A 47 13.89 -28.54 10.72
N ASP A 48 12.87 -29.39 10.94
CA ASP A 48 12.40 -30.34 9.92
C ASP A 48 11.12 -29.91 9.19
N ARG A 49 10.60 -28.69 9.42
CA ARG A 49 9.32 -28.29 8.81
C ARG A 49 9.27 -26.85 8.29
N ALA A 50 9.49 -25.86 9.16
CA ALA A 50 9.06 -24.48 8.87
C ALA A 50 10.14 -23.59 8.29
N LEU A 51 11.40 -23.77 8.67
CA LEU A 51 12.50 -22.91 8.27
C LEU A 51 13.26 -23.46 7.06
N PRO A 52 13.70 -22.58 6.15
CA PRO A 52 14.56 -22.97 5.04
C PRO A 52 16.02 -23.09 5.49
N ASP A 53 16.78 -23.96 4.83
CA ASP A 53 18.24 -23.96 4.91
C ASP A 53 18.80 -22.79 4.11
N VAL A 54 19.82 -22.10 4.63
CA VAL A 54 20.41 -20.93 3.97
C VAL A 54 21.09 -21.30 2.65
N ARG A 55 21.61 -22.53 2.53
CA ARG A 55 22.40 -23.00 1.41
C ARG A 55 21.58 -23.23 0.14
N ASP A 56 20.43 -23.91 0.24
CA ASP A 56 19.55 -24.23 -0.90
C ASP A 56 18.20 -23.48 -0.89
N GLY A 57 17.89 -22.77 0.20
CA GLY A 57 16.67 -21.98 0.33
C GLY A 57 15.39 -22.81 0.43
N LEU A 58 15.49 -24.09 0.74
CA LEU A 58 14.36 -25.02 0.74
C LEU A 58 13.99 -25.47 2.14
N LYS A 59 12.69 -25.66 2.36
CA LYS A 59 12.18 -26.44 3.49
C LYS A 59 12.34 -27.93 3.18
N PRO A 60 12.38 -28.80 4.20
CA PRO A 60 12.51 -30.25 3.97
C PRO A 60 11.49 -30.83 2.99
N VAL A 61 10.22 -30.45 3.05
CA VAL A 61 9.19 -30.93 2.12
C VAL A 61 9.49 -30.53 0.67
N HIS A 62 9.96 -29.28 0.43
CA HIS A 62 10.30 -28.82 -0.92
C HIS A 62 11.50 -29.59 -1.47
N ARG A 63 12.54 -29.80 -0.64
CA ARG A 63 13.73 -30.56 -1.01
C ARG A 63 13.39 -32.00 -1.38
N ARG A 64 12.54 -32.67 -0.59
CA ARG A 64 12.06 -34.03 -0.85
C ARG A 64 11.24 -34.14 -2.11
N ILE A 65 10.39 -33.17 -2.41
CA ILE A 65 9.61 -33.12 -3.66
C ILE A 65 10.54 -33.03 -4.86
N LEU A 66 11.48 -32.07 -4.87
CA LEU A 66 12.42 -31.91 -5.99
C LEU A 66 13.32 -33.12 -6.16
N TYR A 67 13.82 -33.70 -5.06
CA TYR A 67 14.66 -34.91 -5.06
C TYR A 67 13.91 -36.10 -5.64
N SER A 68 12.72 -36.43 -5.16
CA SER A 68 11.89 -37.51 -5.71
C SER A 68 11.58 -37.31 -7.20
N MET A 69 11.30 -36.07 -7.61
CA MET A 69 11.09 -35.76 -9.04
C MET A 69 12.37 -35.99 -9.87
N GLY A 70 13.53 -35.67 -9.31
CA GLY A 70 14.85 -35.93 -9.89
C GLY A 70 15.13 -37.43 -10.09
N GLU A 71 14.90 -38.21 -9.04
CA GLU A 71 15.03 -39.68 -9.05
C GLU A 71 14.11 -40.36 -10.07
N GLN A 72 12.88 -39.86 -10.19
CA GLN A 72 11.94 -40.34 -11.20
C GLN A 72 12.28 -39.88 -12.64
N GLY A 73 13.36 -39.12 -12.86
CA GLY A 73 13.79 -38.63 -14.14
C GLY A 73 12.81 -37.60 -14.78
N LEU A 74 12.07 -36.87 -13.97
CA LEU A 74 11.09 -35.89 -14.44
C LEU A 74 11.77 -34.53 -14.80
N ARG A 75 12.65 -34.58 -15.79
CA ARG A 75 13.48 -33.44 -16.22
C ARG A 75 12.69 -32.41 -17.05
N PRO A 76 13.17 -31.15 -17.14
CA PRO A 76 12.60 -30.15 -18.04
C PRO A 76 12.58 -30.64 -19.50
N GLY A 77 11.47 -30.41 -20.23
CA GLY A 77 11.29 -30.92 -21.59
C GLY A 77 10.91 -32.40 -21.70
N GLY A 78 11.02 -33.18 -20.60
CA GLY A 78 10.56 -34.56 -20.53
C GLY A 78 9.04 -34.70 -20.41
N ARG A 79 8.57 -35.93 -20.18
CA ARG A 79 7.15 -36.23 -19.98
C ARG A 79 6.62 -35.66 -18.69
N PHE A 80 5.37 -35.23 -18.69
CA PHE A 80 4.61 -34.97 -17.48
C PHE A 80 4.17 -36.26 -16.80
N THR A 81 4.12 -36.24 -15.48
CA THR A 81 3.64 -37.36 -14.65
C THR A 81 2.50 -36.89 -13.74
N LYS A 82 1.51 -37.73 -13.48
CA LYS A 82 0.40 -37.41 -12.55
C LYS A 82 0.95 -36.95 -11.21
N SER A 83 0.46 -35.84 -10.69
CA SER A 83 0.88 -35.29 -9.41
C SER A 83 0.69 -36.27 -8.27
N ALA A 84 -0.38 -37.05 -8.29
CA ALA A 84 -0.64 -38.10 -7.30
C ALA A 84 0.48 -39.15 -7.21
N ARG A 85 1.17 -39.49 -8.32
CA ARG A 85 2.30 -40.40 -8.32
C ARG A 85 3.52 -39.79 -7.64
N ILE A 86 3.81 -38.52 -7.90
CA ILE A 86 4.91 -37.78 -7.27
C ILE A 86 4.66 -37.70 -5.77
N VAL A 87 3.45 -37.25 -5.37
CA VAL A 87 3.05 -37.14 -3.96
C VAL A 87 3.14 -38.50 -3.23
N GLY A 88 2.68 -39.58 -3.88
CA GLY A 88 2.76 -40.93 -3.31
C GLY A 88 4.20 -41.42 -3.09
N ASP A 89 5.10 -41.14 -4.03
CA ASP A 89 6.53 -41.49 -3.89
C ASP A 89 7.21 -40.67 -2.76
N VAL A 90 6.94 -39.37 -2.71
CA VAL A 90 7.46 -38.48 -1.62
C VAL A 90 6.94 -38.92 -0.26
N MET A 91 5.64 -39.25 -0.15
CA MET A 91 5.03 -39.66 1.10
C MET A 91 5.57 -41.04 1.58
N GLY A 92 5.69 -41.97 0.65
CA GLY A 92 6.13 -43.35 0.99
C GLY A 92 7.60 -43.44 1.32
N LYS A 93 8.45 -42.63 0.65
CA LYS A 93 9.92 -42.77 0.80
C LYS A 93 10.54 -41.74 1.75
N TYR A 94 10.08 -40.49 1.76
CA TYR A 94 10.82 -39.39 2.37
C TYR A 94 10.07 -38.57 3.39
N HIS A 95 8.74 -38.39 3.22
CA HIS A 95 7.98 -37.41 4.02
C HIS A 95 6.74 -38.02 4.64
N PRO A 96 6.80 -38.57 5.88
CA PRO A 96 5.73 -39.32 6.53
C PRO A 96 4.60 -38.40 7.05
N HIS A 97 4.01 -37.61 6.15
CA HIS A 97 2.92 -36.67 6.46
C HIS A 97 1.82 -36.80 5.40
N GLY A 98 0.65 -36.14 5.64
CA GLY A 98 -0.49 -36.23 4.75
C GLY A 98 -0.21 -35.78 3.31
N ASP A 99 -0.79 -36.47 2.35
CA ASP A 99 -0.68 -36.24 0.91
C ASP A 99 -1.09 -34.82 0.50
N THR A 100 -2.10 -34.25 1.14
CA THR A 100 -2.57 -32.89 0.90
C THR A 100 -1.46 -31.85 1.16
N ALA A 101 -0.72 -31.98 2.26
CA ALA A 101 0.35 -31.05 2.61
C ALA A 101 1.51 -31.10 1.60
N ILE A 102 1.84 -32.30 1.10
CA ILE A 102 2.85 -32.50 0.06
C ILE A 102 2.36 -31.92 -1.25
N TYR A 103 1.12 -32.20 -1.64
CA TYR A 103 0.53 -31.71 -2.87
C TYR A 103 0.44 -30.17 -2.90
N ASP A 104 -0.08 -29.56 -1.84
CA ASP A 104 -0.16 -28.09 -1.73
C ASP A 104 1.22 -27.42 -1.79
N SER A 105 2.24 -28.05 -1.20
CA SER A 105 3.61 -27.58 -1.30
C SER A 105 4.12 -27.63 -2.75
N MET A 106 3.88 -28.73 -3.45
CA MET A 106 4.25 -28.89 -4.86
C MET A 106 3.49 -27.91 -5.76
N VAL A 107 2.20 -27.68 -5.49
CA VAL A 107 1.39 -26.69 -6.19
C VAL A 107 1.98 -25.29 -6.09
N ARG A 108 2.39 -24.88 -4.89
CA ARG A 108 3.04 -23.57 -4.68
C ARG A 108 4.32 -23.42 -5.46
N LEU A 109 5.13 -24.49 -5.57
CA LEU A 109 6.37 -24.46 -6.37
C LEU A 109 6.13 -24.28 -7.87
N ALA A 110 4.89 -24.53 -8.36
CA ALA A 110 4.48 -24.37 -9.75
C ALA A 110 3.74 -23.06 -10.04
N GLN A 111 3.36 -22.28 -9.02
CA GLN A 111 2.58 -21.05 -9.19
C GLN A 111 3.48 -19.85 -9.51
N ASN A 112 3.33 -19.25 -10.68
CA ASN A 112 4.13 -18.12 -11.14
C ASN A 112 3.79 -16.77 -10.48
N TRP A 113 2.73 -16.70 -9.67
CA TRP A 113 2.39 -15.56 -8.82
C TRP A 113 2.85 -15.73 -7.36
N THR A 114 3.33 -16.94 -7.00
CA THR A 114 3.90 -17.25 -5.70
C THR A 114 5.42 -17.33 -5.78
N MET A 115 5.95 -18.01 -6.80
CA MET A 115 7.37 -18.18 -7.05
C MET A 115 7.84 -17.18 -8.10
N ARG A 116 8.91 -16.44 -7.80
CA ARG A 116 9.53 -15.54 -8.79
C ARG A 116 10.15 -16.35 -9.95
N TYR A 117 10.74 -17.49 -9.63
CA TYR A 117 11.24 -18.50 -10.56
C TYR A 117 10.68 -19.86 -10.16
N THR A 118 9.76 -20.39 -10.94
CA THR A 118 9.08 -21.66 -10.64
C THR A 118 10.08 -22.83 -10.61
N LEU A 119 9.92 -23.72 -9.63
CA LEU A 119 10.77 -24.91 -9.48
C LEU A 119 10.09 -26.16 -10.06
N VAL A 120 8.77 -26.13 -10.17
CA VAL A 120 7.94 -27.19 -10.75
C VAL A 120 7.16 -26.61 -11.92
N ASN A 121 7.12 -27.34 -13.03
CA ASN A 121 6.29 -27.04 -14.18
C ASN A 121 5.03 -27.90 -14.11
N GLY A 122 3.88 -27.27 -13.93
CA GLY A 122 2.59 -27.91 -13.76
C GLY A 122 1.75 -27.86 -15.05
N GLN A 123 1.01 -28.93 -15.29
CA GLN A 123 -0.01 -29.01 -16.36
C GLN A 123 -1.37 -29.32 -15.76
N GLY A 124 -2.37 -28.48 -16.09
CA GLY A 124 -3.70 -28.55 -15.53
C GLY A 124 -4.05 -27.31 -14.68
N ASN A 125 -4.97 -27.45 -13.76
CA ASN A 125 -5.38 -26.37 -12.85
C ASN A 125 -4.54 -26.44 -11.55
N PHE A 126 -3.63 -25.49 -11.37
CA PHE A 126 -2.81 -25.32 -10.17
C PHE A 126 -3.28 -24.14 -9.29
N GLY A 127 -4.57 -23.79 -9.37
CA GLY A 127 -5.15 -22.67 -8.63
C GLY A 127 -5.12 -21.35 -9.39
N SER A 128 -5.57 -20.31 -8.73
CA SER A 128 -5.59 -18.93 -9.28
C SER A 128 -5.21 -17.87 -8.25
N MET A 129 -4.99 -16.63 -8.70
CA MET A 129 -4.81 -15.48 -7.81
C MET A 129 -6.09 -15.08 -7.05
N ASP A 130 -7.24 -15.63 -7.44
CA ASP A 130 -8.52 -15.48 -6.74
C ASP A 130 -8.65 -16.38 -5.51
N GLY A 131 -7.64 -17.23 -5.27
CA GLY A 131 -7.62 -18.17 -4.17
C GLY A 131 -8.34 -19.48 -4.47
N ASP A 132 -8.69 -19.73 -5.74
CA ASP A 132 -9.22 -21.03 -6.13
C ASP A 132 -8.20 -22.14 -5.84
N PRO A 133 -8.60 -23.27 -5.27
CA PRO A 133 -7.69 -24.37 -5.02
C PRO A 133 -7.26 -25.04 -6.33
N ALA A 134 -6.10 -25.69 -6.28
CA ALA A 134 -5.70 -26.57 -7.36
C ALA A 134 -6.69 -27.74 -7.54
N ALA A 135 -6.82 -28.26 -8.74
CA ALA A 135 -7.57 -29.49 -8.97
C ALA A 135 -6.92 -30.67 -8.21
N ALA A 136 -7.69 -31.69 -7.89
CA ALA A 136 -7.16 -32.86 -7.17
C ALA A 136 -5.94 -33.46 -7.89
N SER A 137 -4.98 -33.98 -7.15
CA SER A 137 -3.66 -34.48 -7.63
C SER A 137 -3.75 -35.55 -8.74
N ARG A 138 -4.88 -36.28 -8.80
CA ARG A 138 -5.14 -37.26 -9.86
C ARG A 138 -5.42 -36.66 -11.25
N TYR A 139 -5.79 -35.36 -11.31
CA TYR A 139 -6.08 -34.65 -12.56
C TYR A 139 -4.90 -33.82 -13.06
N THR A 140 -4.07 -33.30 -12.15
CA THR A 140 -2.91 -32.49 -12.51
C THR A 140 -1.70 -33.36 -12.84
N GLU A 141 -0.79 -32.78 -13.59
CA GLU A 141 0.48 -33.40 -13.95
C GLU A 141 1.62 -32.40 -13.70
N ALA A 142 2.80 -32.92 -13.37
CA ALA A 142 3.96 -32.09 -13.08
C ALA A 142 5.25 -32.71 -13.57
N ARG A 143 6.26 -31.88 -13.77
CA ARG A 143 7.68 -32.21 -13.98
C ARG A 143 8.53 -31.10 -13.37
N LEU A 144 9.83 -31.30 -13.25
CA LEU A 144 10.76 -30.22 -12.84
C LEU A 144 10.70 -29.06 -13.86
N ASP A 145 10.73 -27.86 -13.33
CA ASP A 145 11.04 -26.69 -14.13
C ASP A 145 12.55 -26.49 -14.24
N ARG A 146 13.00 -25.63 -15.13
CA ARG A 146 14.41 -25.37 -15.40
C ARG A 146 15.18 -24.97 -14.13
N ALA A 147 14.68 -23.99 -13.37
CA ALA A 147 15.32 -23.58 -12.13
C ALA A 147 15.36 -24.69 -11.07
N GLY A 148 14.29 -25.48 -10.97
CA GLY A 148 14.25 -26.64 -10.06
C GLY A 148 15.28 -27.72 -10.42
N ASN A 149 15.54 -27.93 -11.72
CA ASN A 149 16.55 -28.87 -12.18
C ASN A 149 17.99 -28.37 -11.86
N GLU A 150 18.26 -27.07 -11.95
CA GLU A 150 19.56 -26.51 -11.61
C GLU A 150 19.91 -26.66 -10.10
N LEU A 151 18.89 -26.77 -9.23
CA LEU A 151 19.13 -27.05 -7.82
C LEU A 151 19.63 -28.49 -7.57
N LEU A 152 19.31 -29.45 -8.48
CA LEU A 152 19.67 -30.86 -8.40
C LEU A 152 20.93 -31.21 -9.18
N THR A 153 21.45 -30.27 -9.97
CA THR A 153 22.60 -30.52 -10.82
C THR A 153 23.82 -30.95 -9.99
N ASP A 154 24.54 -31.98 -10.43
CA ASP A 154 25.70 -32.58 -9.80
C ASP A 154 25.41 -33.36 -8.48
N LEU A 155 24.15 -33.67 -8.17
CA LEU A 155 23.79 -34.42 -6.97
C LEU A 155 24.37 -35.86 -6.98
N ASP A 156 24.50 -36.46 -8.16
CA ASP A 156 25.05 -37.77 -8.41
C ASP A 156 26.58 -37.85 -8.26
N LYS A 157 27.25 -36.72 -8.02
CA LYS A 157 28.69 -36.59 -7.89
C LYS A 157 29.17 -36.44 -6.44
N GLU A 158 28.44 -36.96 -5.46
CA GLU A 158 28.79 -36.94 -4.04
C GLU A 158 29.02 -35.49 -3.50
N THR A 159 28.36 -34.50 -4.08
CA THR A 159 28.61 -33.11 -3.77
C THR A 159 28.04 -32.65 -2.44
N VAL A 160 27.06 -33.37 -1.90
CA VAL A 160 26.40 -33.13 -0.63
C VAL A 160 26.30 -34.41 0.19
N ASP A 161 26.01 -34.26 1.48
CA ASP A 161 25.82 -35.39 2.38
C ASP A 161 24.39 -35.94 2.26
N PHE A 162 24.27 -37.25 2.43
CA PHE A 162 23.00 -37.95 2.49
C PHE A 162 22.76 -38.41 3.93
N ARG A 163 21.51 -38.56 4.29
CA ARG A 163 21.07 -39.15 5.57
C ARG A 163 19.97 -40.17 5.29
N ASP A 164 19.81 -41.09 6.21
CA ASP A 164 18.72 -42.04 6.16
C ASP A 164 17.37 -41.32 6.27
N ASN A 165 16.38 -41.82 5.56
CA ASN A 165 15.02 -41.35 5.66
C ASN A 165 14.41 -41.74 7.04
N TYR A 166 13.12 -41.50 7.23
CA TYR A 166 12.40 -41.65 8.50
C TYR A 166 12.40 -43.13 9.02
N ASP A 167 12.55 -44.16 8.15
CA ASP A 167 12.51 -45.58 8.47
C ASP A 167 13.82 -46.30 8.14
N GLY A 168 14.84 -45.62 7.63
CA GLY A 168 16.12 -46.16 7.25
C GLY A 168 16.13 -47.03 5.98
N SER A 169 15.05 -47.03 5.20
CA SER A 169 14.94 -47.82 3.96
C SER A 169 15.56 -47.11 2.74
N GLU A 170 15.62 -45.81 2.76
CA GLU A 170 16.10 -44.97 1.66
C GLU A 170 17.01 -43.86 2.22
N GLN A 171 17.75 -43.21 1.34
CA GLN A 171 18.56 -42.06 1.70
C GLN A 171 18.05 -40.79 1.03
N GLU A 172 18.11 -39.68 1.73
CA GLU A 172 17.75 -38.37 1.24
C GLU A 172 18.91 -37.36 1.40
N PRO A 173 19.08 -36.40 0.48
CA PRO A 173 20.12 -35.38 0.60
C PRO A 173 19.80 -34.43 1.77
N VAL A 174 20.80 -34.11 2.58
CA VAL A 174 20.69 -33.13 3.66
C VAL A 174 20.39 -31.73 3.10
N VAL A 175 21.02 -31.41 1.97
CA VAL A 175 20.89 -30.14 1.24
C VAL A 175 21.09 -30.41 -0.24
N LEU A 176 20.54 -29.58 -1.13
CA LEU A 176 20.80 -29.70 -2.56
C LEU A 176 22.05 -28.92 -2.98
N PRO A 177 22.72 -29.31 -4.07
CA PRO A 177 23.91 -28.62 -4.60
C PRO A 177 23.65 -27.14 -4.95
N ALA A 178 22.46 -26.81 -5.40
CA ALA A 178 21.92 -25.48 -5.62
C ALA A 178 22.85 -24.50 -6.37
N LYS A 179 22.85 -24.54 -7.72
CA LYS A 179 23.60 -23.59 -8.55
C LYS A 179 23.08 -22.13 -8.44
N LEU A 180 21.86 -21.95 -7.97
CA LEU A 180 21.17 -20.65 -7.83
C LEU A 180 21.03 -20.27 -6.36
N PRO A 181 21.17 -18.99 -5.97
CA PRO A 181 20.94 -18.52 -4.61
C PRO A 181 19.44 -18.48 -4.28
N ASN A 182 18.82 -19.67 -4.23
CA ASN A 182 17.36 -19.85 -4.23
C ASN A 182 16.67 -19.22 -3.03
N LEU A 183 17.34 -19.12 -1.87
CA LEU A 183 16.76 -18.47 -0.69
C LEU A 183 16.34 -17.02 -0.97
N LEU A 184 17.21 -16.26 -1.60
CA LEU A 184 16.92 -14.87 -1.99
C LEU A 184 16.14 -14.80 -3.32
N LEU A 185 16.41 -15.74 -4.23
CA LEU A 185 15.79 -15.76 -5.55
C LEU A 185 14.26 -15.89 -5.49
N ASN A 186 13.77 -16.83 -4.69
CA ASN A 186 12.34 -17.10 -4.55
C ASN A 186 11.77 -16.60 -3.22
N GLY A 187 12.64 -16.29 -2.25
CA GLY A 187 12.21 -15.97 -0.91
C GLY A 187 11.56 -17.16 -0.19
N GLN A 188 11.19 -16.97 1.06
CA GLN A 188 10.46 -17.97 1.83
C GLN A 188 9.61 -17.33 2.92
N ILE A 189 8.42 -17.89 3.15
CA ILE A 189 7.57 -17.53 4.27
C ILE A 189 7.28 -18.80 5.05
N GLY A 190 7.48 -18.79 6.38
CA GLY A 190 7.22 -19.94 7.24
C GLY A 190 6.94 -19.53 8.66
N ILE A 191 6.09 -20.30 9.34
CA ILE A 191 5.72 -20.09 10.73
C ILE A 191 6.13 -21.31 11.52
N ALA A 192 7.06 -21.14 12.47
CA ALA A 192 7.52 -22.17 13.40
C ALA A 192 6.97 -21.88 14.80
N VAL A 193 7.38 -22.69 15.78
CA VAL A 193 7.07 -22.43 17.17
C VAL A 193 8.01 -21.35 17.72
N GLY A 194 7.44 -20.24 18.19
CA GLY A 194 8.20 -19.13 18.76
C GLY A 194 8.96 -18.26 17.76
N MET A 195 8.98 -18.62 16.47
CA MET A 195 9.66 -17.84 15.43
C MET A 195 8.99 -18.00 14.07
N ALA A 196 9.24 -17.05 13.17
CA ALA A 196 8.74 -17.08 11.80
C ALA A 196 9.83 -16.60 10.86
N THR A 197 9.76 -16.99 9.60
CA THR A 197 10.62 -16.47 8.54
C THR A 197 9.77 -15.78 7.48
N SER A 198 10.27 -14.65 6.96
CA SER A 198 9.66 -13.90 5.87
C SER A 198 10.78 -13.24 5.07
N ILE A 199 11.17 -13.89 3.98
CA ILE A 199 12.27 -13.50 3.09
C ILE A 199 11.65 -13.18 1.73
N PRO A 200 11.84 -11.97 1.17
CA PRO A 200 11.28 -11.62 -0.14
C PRO A 200 12.09 -12.24 -1.27
N SER A 201 11.46 -12.35 -2.43
CA SER A 201 12.12 -12.75 -3.68
C SER A 201 12.88 -11.59 -4.32
N HIS A 202 13.87 -11.94 -5.19
CA HIS A 202 14.75 -10.97 -5.86
C HIS A 202 14.97 -11.34 -7.32
N ASN A 203 15.48 -10.40 -8.11
CA ASN A 203 15.87 -10.63 -9.49
C ASN A 203 17.19 -11.40 -9.58
N LEU A 204 17.26 -12.42 -10.44
CA LEU A 204 18.43 -13.27 -10.60
C LEU A 204 19.66 -12.48 -11.04
N GLY A 205 19.53 -11.60 -12.03
CA GLY A 205 20.64 -10.82 -12.55
C GLY A 205 21.27 -9.94 -11.47
N GLU A 206 20.45 -9.29 -10.65
CA GLU A 206 20.88 -8.46 -9.52
C GLU A 206 21.63 -9.29 -8.44
N LEU A 207 21.10 -10.48 -8.12
CA LEU A 207 21.74 -11.37 -7.13
C LEU A 207 23.06 -11.92 -7.63
N VAL A 208 23.15 -12.30 -8.90
CA VAL A 208 24.39 -12.80 -9.51
C VAL A 208 25.45 -11.71 -9.50
N ASP A 209 25.12 -10.48 -9.91
CA ASP A 209 26.06 -9.37 -9.93
C ASP A 209 26.57 -9.04 -8.51
N ALA A 210 25.68 -9.04 -7.52
CA ALA A 210 26.05 -8.83 -6.12
C ALA A 210 26.93 -9.96 -5.57
N THR A 211 26.62 -11.21 -5.92
CA THR A 211 27.40 -12.38 -5.50
C THR A 211 28.80 -12.34 -6.09
N ILE A 212 28.94 -12.02 -7.39
CA ILE A 212 30.23 -11.87 -8.06
C ILE A 212 31.04 -10.73 -7.43
N HIS A 213 30.41 -9.60 -7.17
CA HIS A 213 31.07 -8.47 -6.49
C HIS A 213 31.62 -8.88 -5.10
N LEU A 214 30.86 -9.68 -4.34
CA LEU A 214 31.27 -10.19 -3.04
C LEU A 214 32.42 -11.20 -3.16
N ILE A 215 32.44 -12.05 -4.20
CA ILE A 215 33.54 -12.97 -4.49
C ILE A 215 34.83 -12.22 -4.81
N ASP A 216 34.72 -11.14 -5.59
CA ASP A 216 35.88 -10.35 -6.02
C ASP A 216 36.47 -9.48 -4.90
N ASN A 217 35.65 -9.09 -3.92
CA ASN A 217 36.03 -8.16 -2.84
C ASN A 217 35.56 -8.63 -1.45
N PRO A 218 35.94 -9.83 -0.97
CA PRO A 218 35.34 -10.46 0.20
C PRO A 218 35.48 -9.65 1.49
N GLU A 219 36.61 -8.96 1.69
CA GLU A 219 36.91 -8.22 2.92
C GLU A 219 36.48 -6.74 2.87
N THR A 220 36.33 -6.16 1.68
CA THR A 220 36.07 -4.72 1.51
C THR A 220 34.63 -4.40 1.13
N THR A 221 33.85 -5.39 0.73
CA THR A 221 32.46 -5.18 0.30
C THR A 221 31.59 -4.70 1.47
N THR A 222 30.97 -3.59 1.29
CA THR A 222 29.97 -3.04 2.22
C THR A 222 28.54 -3.34 1.75
N LEU A 223 27.58 -3.18 2.64
CA LEU A 223 26.16 -3.29 2.25
C LEU A 223 25.81 -2.30 1.12
N ASP A 224 26.35 -1.11 1.16
CA ASP A 224 26.07 -0.09 0.14
C ASP A 224 26.59 -0.49 -1.25
N ASP A 225 27.67 -1.26 -1.31
CA ASP A 225 28.17 -1.81 -2.57
C ASP A 225 27.24 -2.90 -3.10
N LEU A 226 26.75 -3.78 -2.25
CA LEU A 226 25.77 -4.79 -2.64
C LEU A 226 24.44 -4.16 -3.10
N LEU A 227 24.00 -3.06 -2.48
CA LEU A 227 22.78 -2.34 -2.85
C LEU A 227 22.88 -1.57 -4.17
N LYS A 228 24.09 -1.40 -4.73
CA LYS A 228 24.25 -0.92 -6.11
C LYS A 228 23.77 -1.94 -7.13
N HIS A 229 23.90 -3.22 -6.81
CA HIS A 229 23.45 -4.35 -7.64
C HIS A 229 22.02 -4.77 -7.29
N VAL A 230 21.74 -5.08 -6.01
CA VAL A 230 20.41 -5.49 -5.53
C VAL A 230 19.59 -4.25 -5.23
N LYS A 231 18.72 -3.85 -6.15
CA LYS A 231 17.87 -2.65 -6.01
C LYS A 231 16.82 -2.81 -4.92
N GLY A 232 16.43 -4.03 -4.61
CA GLY A 232 15.41 -4.38 -3.63
C GLY A 232 14.63 -5.64 -4.00
N PRO A 233 13.54 -5.95 -3.30
CA PRO A 233 12.70 -7.11 -3.60
C PRO A 233 12.16 -7.07 -5.03
N ASP A 234 12.01 -8.24 -5.63
CA ASP A 234 11.37 -8.41 -6.93
C ASP A 234 10.30 -9.50 -6.82
N PHE A 235 9.06 -9.08 -6.61
CA PHE A 235 7.96 -9.99 -6.34
C PHE A 235 7.40 -10.61 -7.61
N ALA A 236 6.92 -11.84 -7.51
CA ALA A 236 6.33 -12.58 -8.62
C ALA A 236 5.16 -11.87 -9.29
N THR A 237 4.38 -11.10 -8.53
CA THR A 237 3.21 -10.34 -8.99
C THR A 237 3.53 -8.92 -9.47
N GLY A 238 4.79 -8.50 -9.50
CA GLY A 238 5.18 -7.13 -9.84
C GLY A 238 4.90 -6.13 -8.73
N ALA A 239 4.14 -5.10 -9.02
CA ALA A 239 3.75 -4.00 -8.14
C ALA A 239 4.87 -2.98 -7.84
N ILE A 240 4.52 -1.88 -7.17
CA ILE A 240 5.45 -0.80 -6.83
C ILE A 240 5.92 -1.00 -5.39
N VAL A 241 7.23 -1.07 -5.19
CA VAL A 241 7.86 -1.24 -3.88
C VAL A 241 8.50 0.08 -3.44
N TYR A 242 8.11 0.57 -2.28
CA TYR A 242 8.69 1.75 -1.64
C TYR A 242 9.73 1.31 -0.62
N GLY A 243 10.99 1.59 -0.91
CA GLY A 243 12.15 1.19 -0.12
C GLY A 243 12.58 2.25 0.91
N GLY A 244 13.77 2.82 0.72
CA GLY A 244 14.36 3.82 1.62
C GLY A 244 15.09 3.21 2.81
N ALA A 245 15.14 3.95 3.93
CA ALA A 245 15.89 3.56 5.11
C ALA A 245 15.41 2.24 5.75
N PRO A 246 14.10 1.93 5.85
CA PRO A 246 13.63 0.66 6.41
C PRO A 246 14.06 -0.56 5.60
N MET A 247 14.11 -0.45 4.27
CA MET A 247 14.62 -1.52 3.40
C MET A 247 16.13 -1.74 3.60
N ARG A 248 16.91 -0.66 3.66
CA ARG A 248 18.35 -0.74 3.94
C ARG A 248 18.61 -1.41 5.29
N GLN A 249 17.86 -1.01 6.32
CA GLN A 249 17.94 -1.65 7.64
C GLN A 249 17.61 -3.16 7.56
N ALA A 250 16.58 -3.54 6.78
CA ALA A 250 16.21 -4.94 6.59
C ALA A 250 17.36 -5.76 6.01
N TYR A 251 18.04 -5.26 4.98
CA TYR A 251 19.19 -5.95 4.39
C TYR A 251 20.41 -5.97 5.29
N GLN A 252 20.55 -5.00 6.20
CA GLN A 252 21.64 -4.97 7.17
C GLN A 252 21.44 -5.96 8.33
N THR A 253 20.21 -5.97 8.88
CA THR A 253 19.93 -6.69 10.15
C THR A 253 19.05 -7.91 9.99
N GLY A 254 18.57 -8.21 8.81
CA GLY A 254 17.56 -9.23 8.54
C GLY A 254 16.14 -8.85 8.98
N ARG A 255 15.91 -7.64 9.53
CA ARG A 255 14.59 -7.16 10.00
C ARG A 255 14.27 -5.77 9.49
N GLY A 256 13.06 -5.59 8.98
CA GLY A 256 12.57 -4.31 8.48
C GLY A 256 11.24 -4.45 7.78
N SER A 257 10.87 -3.47 6.98
CA SER A 257 9.65 -3.54 6.19
C SER A 257 9.72 -2.66 4.95
N VAL A 258 8.98 -3.03 3.92
CA VAL A 258 8.74 -2.21 2.72
C VAL A 258 7.25 -2.11 2.48
N VAL A 259 6.82 -1.00 1.88
CA VAL A 259 5.44 -0.83 1.45
C VAL A 259 5.33 -1.24 -0.01
N ILE A 260 4.32 -2.04 -0.31
CA ILE A 260 4.00 -2.51 -1.67
C ILE A 260 2.66 -1.91 -2.09
N ARG A 261 2.61 -1.29 -3.25
CA ARG A 261 1.38 -0.77 -3.86
C ARG A 261 1.08 -1.45 -5.17
N ALA A 262 -0.19 -1.70 -5.42
CA ALA A 262 -0.69 -2.10 -6.72
C ALA A 262 -0.33 -1.07 -7.80
N VAL A 263 -0.12 -1.51 -9.03
CA VAL A 263 -0.06 -0.62 -10.19
C VAL A 263 -1.49 -0.32 -10.61
N ALA A 264 -1.88 0.95 -10.48
CA ALA A 264 -3.22 1.42 -10.79
C ALA A 264 -3.17 2.68 -11.65
N ASN A 265 -3.79 2.64 -12.82
CA ASN A 265 -3.86 3.73 -13.78
C ASN A 265 -5.25 4.35 -13.79
N ILE A 266 -5.30 5.67 -13.97
CA ILE A 266 -6.55 6.41 -14.13
C ILE A 266 -6.75 6.64 -15.63
N GLU A 267 -7.87 6.16 -16.17
CA GLU A 267 -8.24 6.33 -17.57
C GLU A 267 -9.61 7.00 -17.69
N GLU A 268 -9.81 7.78 -18.74
CA GLU A 268 -11.11 8.33 -19.07
C GLU A 268 -11.82 7.44 -20.11
N THR A 269 -13.05 7.08 -19.82
CA THR A 269 -13.87 6.30 -20.75
C THR A 269 -14.37 7.17 -21.92
N LYS A 270 -14.72 6.57 -23.04
CA LYS A 270 -15.33 7.28 -24.20
C LYS A 270 -16.59 8.09 -23.85
N LYS A 271 -17.20 7.83 -22.71
CA LYS A 271 -18.39 8.54 -22.20
C LYS A 271 -18.06 9.68 -21.22
N GLY A 272 -16.78 10.07 -21.08
CA GLY A 272 -16.33 11.14 -20.17
C GLY A 272 -16.41 10.78 -18.67
N ARG A 273 -16.33 9.48 -18.34
CA ARG A 273 -16.23 9.02 -16.94
C ARG A 273 -14.81 8.50 -16.66
N ASN A 274 -14.32 8.74 -15.47
CA ASN A 274 -13.05 8.19 -15.05
C ASN A 274 -13.22 6.77 -14.53
N GLN A 275 -12.22 5.93 -14.80
CA GLN A 275 -12.07 4.59 -14.24
C GLN A 275 -10.66 4.40 -13.71
N ILE A 276 -10.52 3.61 -12.64
CA ILE A 276 -9.23 3.17 -12.11
C ILE A 276 -9.05 1.73 -12.55
N ILE A 277 -7.94 1.46 -13.24
CA ILE A 277 -7.60 0.11 -13.73
C ILE A 277 -6.39 -0.39 -12.97
N VAL A 278 -6.56 -1.49 -12.23
CA VAL A 278 -5.47 -2.16 -11.52
C VAL A 278 -4.92 -3.27 -12.40
N THR A 279 -3.63 -3.20 -12.72
CA THR A 279 -2.93 -4.14 -13.60
C THR A 279 -1.95 -5.05 -12.87
N GLU A 280 -1.46 -4.65 -11.70
CA GLU A 280 -0.58 -5.46 -10.86
C GLU A 280 -1.01 -5.33 -9.39
N MET A 281 -0.85 -6.42 -8.65
CA MET A 281 -1.28 -6.50 -7.26
C MET A 281 -0.10 -6.72 -6.31
N PRO A 282 -0.19 -6.25 -5.05
CA PRO A 282 0.81 -6.56 -4.06
C PRO A 282 0.95 -8.07 -3.85
N PHE A 283 2.16 -8.50 -3.53
CA PHE A 283 2.47 -9.91 -3.30
C PHE A 283 1.63 -10.51 -2.17
N ALA A 284 1.20 -11.75 -2.37
CA ALA A 284 0.37 -12.53 -1.44
C ALA A 284 -1.04 -11.94 -1.16
N VAL A 285 -1.53 -11.03 -1.99
CA VAL A 285 -2.91 -10.52 -1.90
C VAL A 285 -3.84 -11.38 -2.76
N ASN A 286 -4.94 -11.82 -2.16
CA ASN A 286 -6.02 -12.51 -2.87
C ASN A 286 -6.89 -11.48 -3.61
N LYS A 287 -7.05 -11.67 -4.93
CA LYS A 287 -7.76 -10.70 -5.80
C LYS A 287 -9.26 -10.68 -5.51
N ALA A 288 -9.91 -11.82 -5.33
CA ALA A 288 -11.34 -11.91 -5.04
C ALA A 288 -11.68 -11.22 -3.71
N THR A 289 -10.94 -11.53 -2.65
CA THR A 289 -11.11 -10.90 -1.32
C THR A 289 -10.89 -9.38 -1.37
N LEU A 290 -9.93 -8.90 -2.20
CA LEU A 290 -9.73 -7.47 -2.42
C LEU A 290 -10.96 -6.83 -3.08
N ILE A 291 -11.51 -7.44 -4.13
CA ILE A 291 -12.69 -6.95 -4.85
C ILE A 291 -13.90 -6.91 -3.91
N GLU A 292 -14.14 -7.98 -3.13
CA GLU A 292 -15.18 -8.04 -2.11
C GLU A 292 -15.02 -6.91 -1.09
N ARG A 293 -13.79 -6.66 -0.63
CA ARG A 293 -13.52 -5.59 0.33
C ARG A 293 -13.82 -4.20 -0.24
N ILE A 294 -13.52 -3.96 -1.51
CA ILE A 294 -13.89 -2.71 -2.19
C ILE A 294 -15.42 -2.56 -2.24
N ALA A 295 -16.14 -3.63 -2.61
CA ALA A 295 -17.59 -3.63 -2.66
C ALA A 295 -18.24 -3.37 -1.29
N GLU A 296 -17.70 -3.95 -0.22
CA GLU A 296 -18.12 -3.65 1.17
C GLU A 296 -17.96 -2.17 1.53
N LEU A 297 -16.81 -1.57 1.20
CA LEU A 297 -16.55 -0.15 1.48
C LEU A 297 -17.53 0.77 0.74
N VAL A 298 -17.97 0.38 -0.45
CA VAL A 298 -19.02 1.10 -1.19
C VAL A 298 -20.38 0.91 -0.51
N LYS A 299 -20.74 -0.30 -0.12
CA LYS A 299 -21.99 -0.63 0.59
C LYS A 299 -22.08 0.10 1.93
N ASP A 300 -20.99 0.15 2.68
CA ASP A 300 -20.86 0.86 3.96
C ASP A 300 -20.79 2.39 3.80
N LYS A 301 -20.85 2.90 2.57
CA LYS A 301 -20.74 4.34 2.24
C LYS A 301 -19.42 4.99 2.70
N LYS A 302 -18.36 4.21 2.94
CA LYS A 302 -17.03 4.72 3.24
C LYS A 302 -16.34 5.29 2.00
N ILE A 303 -16.64 4.70 0.82
CA ILE A 303 -16.25 5.21 -0.49
C ILE A 303 -17.52 5.37 -1.31
N THR A 304 -17.97 6.62 -1.53
CA THR A 304 -19.23 6.89 -2.20
C THR A 304 -19.09 7.18 -3.70
N SER A 305 -17.87 7.35 -4.17
CA SER A 305 -17.54 7.80 -5.54
C SER A 305 -17.43 6.69 -6.58
N ILE A 306 -17.50 5.41 -6.18
CA ILE A 306 -17.49 4.27 -7.08
C ILE A 306 -18.90 4.00 -7.60
N SER A 307 -19.02 3.75 -8.91
CA SER A 307 -20.29 3.43 -9.58
C SER A 307 -20.41 1.96 -9.93
N ASP A 308 -19.29 1.31 -10.33
CA ASP A 308 -19.25 -0.09 -10.71
C ASP A 308 -17.87 -0.70 -10.46
N LEU A 309 -17.82 -2.02 -10.28
CA LEU A 309 -16.60 -2.77 -10.01
C LEU A 309 -16.64 -4.08 -10.81
N ARG A 310 -15.66 -4.28 -11.69
CA ARG A 310 -15.57 -5.47 -12.55
C ARG A 310 -14.19 -6.08 -12.50
N ASP A 311 -14.13 -7.39 -12.54
CA ASP A 311 -12.92 -8.16 -12.80
C ASP A 311 -12.90 -8.57 -14.28
N GLU A 312 -11.99 -8.00 -15.03
CA GLU A 312 -11.75 -8.28 -16.44
C GLU A 312 -10.43 -9.06 -16.64
N SER A 313 -9.88 -9.64 -15.56
CA SER A 313 -8.65 -10.40 -15.60
C SER A 313 -8.77 -11.61 -16.52
N ALA A 314 -7.74 -11.85 -17.33
CA ALA A 314 -7.63 -13.00 -18.19
C ALA A 314 -6.42 -13.85 -17.77
N ARG A 315 -6.29 -15.06 -18.32
CA ARG A 315 -5.18 -15.96 -18.00
C ARG A 315 -3.83 -15.28 -18.24
N GLY A 316 -3.08 -15.04 -17.16
CA GLY A 316 -1.76 -14.40 -17.19
C GLY A 316 -1.75 -12.87 -17.06
N SER A 317 -2.91 -12.21 -16.93
CA SER A 317 -2.97 -10.76 -16.71
C SER A 317 -4.04 -10.39 -15.68
N VAL A 318 -3.72 -9.42 -14.84
CA VAL A 318 -4.67 -8.81 -13.89
C VAL A 318 -5.27 -7.57 -14.53
N ARG A 319 -6.59 -7.43 -14.48
CA ARG A 319 -7.30 -6.24 -14.90
C ARG A 319 -8.57 -6.05 -14.05
N VAL A 320 -8.45 -5.32 -12.96
CA VAL A 320 -9.60 -4.94 -12.13
C VAL A 320 -10.00 -3.52 -12.49
N VAL A 321 -11.25 -3.34 -12.92
CA VAL A 321 -11.79 -2.06 -13.38
C VAL A 321 -12.74 -1.51 -12.33
N ILE A 322 -12.44 -0.30 -11.84
CA ILE A 322 -13.23 0.43 -10.84
C ILE A 322 -13.78 1.68 -11.52
N GLU A 323 -15.05 1.66 -11.91
CA GLU A 323 -15.69 2.83 -12.53
C GLU A 323 -16.09 3.86 -11.49
N LEU A 324 -15.83 5.12 -11.79
CA LEU A 324 -16.12 6.24 -10.90
C LEU A 324 -17.39 6.98 -11.35
N LYS A 325 -18.06 7.63 -10.40
CA LYS A 325 -19.15 8.56 -10.68
C LYS A 325 -18.62 9.82 -11.37
N LYS A 326 -19.46 10.50 -12.14
CA LYS A 326 -19.08 11.63 -13.01
C LYS A 326 -18.34 12.75 -12.28
N ASP A 327 -18.73 13.07 -11.05
CA ASP A 327 -18.23 14.21 -10.29
C ASP A 327 -17.22 13.78 -9.20
N SER A 328 -16.52 12.69 -9.40
CA SER A 328 -15.54 12.16 -8.43
C SER A 328 -14.11 12.56 -8.78
N TYR A 329 -13.29 12.78 -7.77
CA TYR A 329 -11.84 12.99 -7.92
C TYR A 329 -11.11 11.65 -7.93
N PRO A 330 -10.58 11.16 -9.08
CA PRO A 330 -10.02 9.82 -9.19
C PRO A 330 -8.83 9.59 -8.25
N LYS A 331 -7.93 10.56 -8.12
CA LYS A 331 -6.76 10.49 -7.22
C LYS A 331 -7.16 10.33 -5.75
N LYS A 332 -8.22 11.04 -5.32
CA LYS A 332 -8.74 10.90 -3.94
C LYS A 332 -9.29 9.51 -3.70
N VAL A 333 -10.07 8.97 -4.65
CA VAL A 333 -10.62 7.61 -4.56
C VAL A 333 -9.50 6.58 -4.52
N LEU A 334 -8.50 6.70 -5.39
CA LEU A 334 -7.34 5.81 -5.42
C LEU A 334 -6.60 5.81 -4.08
N ASN A 335 -6.41 6.96 -3.47
CA ASN A 335 -5.79 7.06 -2.14
C ASN A 335 -6.63 6.43 -1.03
N GLN A 336 -7.95 6.61 -1.08
CA GLN A 336 -8.85 5.93 -0.14
C GLN A 336 -8.76 4.41 -0.30
N LEU A 337 -8.65 3.92 -1.53
CA LEU A 337 -8.45 2.51 -1.81
C LEU A 337 -7.12 2.01 -1.25
N PHE A 338 -6.01 2.72 -1.44
CA PHE A 338 -4.73 2.38 -0.84
C PHE A 338 -4.76 2.35 0.69
N LYS A 339 -5.51 3.25 1.31
CA LYS A 339 -5.60 3.35 2.78
C LYS A 339 -6.52 2.31 3.41
N LEU A 340 -7.57 1.88 2.72
CA LEU A 340 -8.65 1.06 3.28
C LEU A 340 -8.67 -0.38 2.77
N THR A 341 -7.80 -0.72 1.82
CA THR A 341 -7.75 -2.04 1.19
C THR A 341 -6.32 -2.56 1.04
N SER A 342 -6.17 -3.82 0.68
CA SER A 342 -4.87 -4.44 0.38
C SER A 342 -4.27 -4.06 -0.99
N LEU A 343 -4.79 -3.05 -1.70
CA LEU A 343 -4.09 -2.41 -2.81
C LEU A 343 -2.77 -1.76 -2.37
N GLN A 344 -2.64 -1.47 -1.08
CA GLN A 344 -1.38 -1.18 -0.42
C GLN A 344 -1.22 -2.10 0.77
N THR A 345 -0.07 -2.76 0.87
CA THR A 345 0.30 -3.63 2.00
C THR A 345 1.75 -3.41 2.39
N SER A 346 2.14 -3.91 3.56
CA SER A 346 3.53 -3.90 4.00
C SER A 346 4.07 -5.32 4.01
N PHE A 347 5.25 -5.51 3.43
CA PHE A 347 6.00 -6.76 3.57
C PHE A 347 7.03 -6.58 4.68
N HIS A 348 6.92 -7.42 5.70
CA HIS A 348 7.81 -7.39 6.85
C HIS A 348 8.92 -8.42 6.66
N TYR A 349 10.17 -7.94 6.68
CA TYR A 349 11.35 -8.80 6.64
C TYR A 349 11.58 -9.43 8.00
N ASN A 350 11.81 -10.73 7.99
CA ASN A 350 12.42 -11.50 9.06
C ASN A 350 13.22 -12.62 8.41
N MET A 351 14.45 -12.31 8.01
CA MET A 351 15.29 -13.20 7.20
C MET A 351 15.93 -14.26 8.07
N LEU A 352 15.08 -15.12 8.65
CA LEU A 352 15.47 -16.22 9.49
C LEU A 352 15.67 -17.48 8.65
N ALA A 353 16.84 -18.08 8.70
CA ALA A 353 17.17 -19.34 8.02
C ALA A 353 18.02 -20.24 8.92
N LEU A 354 18.12 -21.52 8.55
CA LEU A 354 18.97 -22.49 9.24
C LEU A 354 20.39 -22.44 8.66
N ILE A 355 21.39 -22.25 9.52
CA ILE A 355 22.79 -22.46 9.18
C ILE A 355 23.12 -23.92 9.49
N ASP A 356 23.79 -24.59 8.54
CA ASP A 356 24.14 -26.01 8.60
C ASP A 356 22.97 -26.96 8.90
N GLY A 357 21.73 -26.49 8.52
CA GLY A 357 20.52 -27.27 8.73
C GLY A 357 20.01 -27.35 10.16
N ILE A 358 20.70 -26.74 11.13
CA ILE A 358 20.41 -26.90 12.56
C ILE A 358 20.19 -25.57 13.28
N GLN A 359 21.01 -24.54 13.03
CA GLN A 359 21.00 -23.30 13.81
C GLN A 359 20.14 -22.22 13.19
N PRO A 360 19.00 -21.84 13.77
CA PRO A 360 18.20 -20.73 13.27
C PRO A 360 18.90 -19.40 13.57
N ARG A 361 19.16 -18.62 12.53
CA ARG A 361 19.76 -17.27 12.62
C ARG A 361 19.04 -16.27 11.73
N ILE A 362 18.94 -15.04 12.19
CA ILE A 362 18.49 -13.91 11.38
C ILE A 362 19.73 -13.37 10.68
N LEU A 363 19.67 -13.30 9.37
CA LEU A 363 20.82 -13.01 8.51
C LEU A 363 20.57 -11.75 7.69
N GLY A 364 21.60 -10.93 7.52
CA GLY A 364 21.62 -9.85 6.56
C GLY A 364 21.85 -10.34 5.13
N LEU A 365 21.72 -9.46 4.15
CA LEU A 365 21.94 -9.78 2.73
C LEU A 365 23.34 -10.35 2.48
N GLN A 366 24.36 -9.69 3.00
CA GLN A 366 25.76 -10.10 2.84
C GLN A 366 26.02 -11.48 3.46
N GLU A 367 25.46 -11.75 4.64
CA GLU A 367 25.63 -13.04 5.33
C GLU A 367 25.00 -14.17 4.51
N ILE A 368 23.79 -13.98 3.96
CA ILE A 368 23.12 -15.00 3.14
C ILE A 368 23.95 -15.31 1.88
N LEU A 369 24.44 -14.29 1.20
CA LEU A 369 25.28 -14.47 0.01
C LEU A 369 26.60 -15.15 0.38
N SER A 370 27.21 -14.83 1.52
CA SER A 370 28.44 -15.47 1.99
C SER A 370 28.23 -16.96 2.29
N GLU A 371 27.13 -17.32 2.94
CA GLU A 371 26.80 -18.74 3.21
C GLU A 371 26.51 -19.51 1.92
N PHE A 372 25.86 -18.88 0.94
CA PHE A 372 25.68 -19.45 -0.38
C PHE A 372 27.04 -19.70 -1.09
N ILE A 373 27.94 -18.72 -1.06
CA ILE A 373 29.28 -18.84 -1.68
C ILE A 373 30.06 -20.00 -1.02
N LYS A 374 30.06 -20.08 0.32
CA LYS A 374 30.73 -21.20 1.06
C LYS A 374 30.13 -22.56 0.65
N HIS A 375 28.83 -22.65 0.54
CA HIS A 375 28.16 -23.86 0.07
C HIS A 375 28.62 -24.24 -1.34
N ARG A 376 28.63 -23.27 -2.27
CA ARG A 376 29.10 -23.50 -3.64
C ARG A 376 30.58 -23.91 -3.70
N GLN A 377 31.44 -23.30 -2.88
CA GLN A 377 32.84 -23.72 -2.79
C GLN A 377 32.94 -25.21 -2.40
N ASN A 378 32.18 -25.64 -1.40
CA ASN A 378 32.19 -27.04 -0.96
C ASN A 378 31.65 -27.97 -2.06
N VAL A 379 30.56 -27.61 -2.71
CA VAL A 379 29.97 -28.39 -3.82
C VAL A 379 30.94 -28.53 -5.00
N VAL A 380 31.58 -27.45 -5.43
CA VAL A 380 32.54 -27.47 -6.54
C VAL A 380 33.78 -28.28 -6.18
N ARG A 381 34.29 -28.14 -4.94
CA ARG A 381 35.42 -28.92 -4.44
C ARG A 381 35.10 -30.42 -4.47
N ARG A 382 34.00 -30.86 -3.87
CA ARG A 382 33.60 -32.28 -3.81
C ARG A 382 33.30 -32.85 -5.20
N ARG A 383 32.65 -32.04 -6.08
CA ARG A 383 32.47 -32.43 -7.47
C ARG A 383 33.79 -32.68 -8.17
N THR A 384 34.75 -31.78 -7.99
CA THR A 384 36.07 -31.87 -8.61
C THR A 384 36.86 -33.08 -8.07
N GLU A 385 36.77 -33.33 -6.77
CA GLU A 385 37.35 -34.52 -6.13
C GLU A 385 36.76 -35.82 -6.71
N TYR A 386 35.42 -35.86 -6.87
CA TYR A 386 34.73 -37.00 -7.47
C TYR A 386 35.19 -37.21 -8.92
N GLU A 387 35.17 -36.16 -9.73
CA GLU A 387 35.57 -36.20 -11.14
C GLU A 387 37.06 -36.59 -11.27
N LEU A 388 37.92 -36.06 -10.43
CA LEU A 388 39.35 -36.42 -10.36
C LEU A 388 39.53 -37.88 -10.01
N ARG A 389 38.82 -38.38 -9.00
CA ARG A 389 38.87 -39.80 -8.63
C ARG A 389 38.44 -40.69 -9.79
N LYS A 390 37.33 -40.39 -10.43
CA LYS A 390 36.83 -41.14 -11.61
C LYS A 390 37.76 -41.08 -12.79
N ALA A 391 38.34 -39.93 -13.07
CA ALA A 391 39.31 -39.75 -14.14
C ALA A 391 40.59 -40.58 -13.85
N LYS A 392 41.12 -40.56 -12.63
CA LYS A 392 42.27 -41.39 -12.21
C LYS A 392 41.96 -42.88 -12.27
N GLU A 393 40.81 -43.34 -11.77
CA GLU A 393 40.35 -44.72 -11.90
C GLU A 393 40.30 -45.17 -13.37
N ARG A 394 39.80 -44.34 -14.27
CA ARG A 394 39.71 -44.66 -15.70
C ARG A 394 41.06 -44.59 -16.39
N ALA A 395 41.88 -43.59 -16.12
CA ALA A 395 43.23 -43.47 -16.65
C ALA A 395 44.10 -44.68 -16.26
N HIS A 396 44.02 -45.12 -15.01
CA HIS A 396 44.72 -46.29 -14.50
C HIS A 396 44.37 -47.56 -15.30
N ILE A 397 43.12 -47.79 -15.65
CA ILE A 397 42.69 -48.91 -16.50
C ILE A 397 43.26 -48.76 -17.94
N LEU A 398 43.23 -47.54 -18.49
CA LEU A 398 43.74 -47.29 -19.84
C LEU A 398 45.26 -47.43 -19.93
N GLU A 399 46.01 -47.07 -18.88
CA GLU A 399 47.45 -47.33 -18.77
C GLU A 399 47.73 -48.84 -18.82
N GLY A 400 46.95 -49.65 -18.11
CA GLY A 400 47.00 -51.07 -18.19
C GLY A 400 46.73 -51.62 -19.61
N TYR A 401 45.71 -51.07 -20.28
CA TYR A 401 45.42 -51.43 -21.68
C TYR A 401 46.57 -51.07 -22.63
N LYS A 402 47.19 -49.90 -22.43
CA LYS A 402 48.36 -49.50 -23.24
C LYS A 402 49.50 -50.48 -23.05
N ILE A 403 49.86 -50.81 -21.82
CA ILE A 403 50.91 -51.85 -21.56
C ILE A 403 50.59 -53.23 -22.21
N ALA A 404 49.28 -53.62 -22.10
CA ALA A 404 48.86 -54.90 -22.70
C ALA A 404 48.89 -54.87 -24.24
N LEU A 405 48.58 -53.75 -24.86
CA LEU A 405 48.60 -53.54 -26.31
C LEU A 405 50.05 -53.47 -26.85
N ASP A 406 50.98 -52.89 -26.11
CA ASP A 406 52.42 -52.84 -26.42
C ASP A 406 53.06 -54.21 -26.35
N HIS A 407 52.54 -55.11 -25.52
CA HIS A 407 53.04 -56.49 -25.36
C HIS A 407 51.97 -57.53 -25.69
N ILE A 408 51.14 -57.31 -26.67
CA ILE A 408 49.89 -58.05 -26.94
C ILE A 408 50.16 -59.57 -27.13
N ASP A 409 51.17 -59.94 -27.87
CA ASP A 409 51.46 -61.35 -28.15
C ASP A 409 51.85 -62.09 -26.87
N GLU A 410 52.63 -61.43 -25.97
CA GLU A 410 53.03 -61.99 -24.71
C GLU A 410 51.89 -62.12 -23.70
N VAL A 411 51.01 -61.11 -23.67
CA VAL A 411 49.80 -61.09 -22.85
C VAL A 411 48.85 -62.20 -23.26
N ILE A 412 48.59 -62.39 -24.58
CA ILE A 412 47.82 -63.54 -25.07
C ILE A 412 48.38 -64.84 -24.72
N LYS A 413 49.73 -65.02 -24.90
CA LYS A 413 50.45 -66.26 -24.54
C LYS A 413 50.32 -66.55 -23.07
N THR A 414 50.46 -65.55 -22.19
CA THR A 414 50.39 -65.72 -20.75
C THR A 414 48.98 -66.15 -20.35
N ILE A 415 47.90 -65.45 -20.90
CA ILE A 415 46.50 -65.80 -20.62
C ILE A 415 46.17 -67.22 -21.06
N ARG A 416 46.63 -67.67 -22.27
CA ARG A 416 46.40 -69.01 -22.75
C ARG A 416 47.16 -70.12 -21.97
N ALA A 417 48.29 -69.81 -21.35
CA ALA A 417 49.07 -70.72 -20.50
C ALA A 417 48.43 -70.89 -19.10
N SER A 418 47.60 -70.01 -18.62
CA SER A 418 46.98 -70.11 -17.34
C SER A 418 45.81 -71.09 -17.33
N ARG A 419 45.54 -71.76 -16.20
CA ARG A 419 44.45 -72.72 -16.09
C ARG A 419 43.12 -72.03 -15.60
N THR A 420 43.26 -71.04 -14.77
CA THR A 420 42.10 -70.25 -14.21
C THR A 420 42.27 -68.80 -14.50
N SER A 421 41.19 -68.03 -14.32
CA SER A 421 41.22 -66.56 -14.46
C SER A 421 42.08 -65.91 -13.37
N GLU A 422 42.09 -66.48 -12.18
CA GLU A 422 42.95 -66.06 -11.04
C GLU A 422 44.44 -66.29 -11.30
N ASP A 423 44.81 -67.46 -11.89
CA ASP A 423 46.19 -67.74 -12.30
C ASP A 423 46.63 -66.74 -13.41
N ALA A 424 45.77 -66.44 -14.34
CA ALA A 424 46.06 -65.49 -15.40
C ALA A 424 46.24 -64.08 -14.83
N GLU A 425 45.36 -63.63 -13.86
CA GLU A 425 45.49 -62.34 -13.16
C GLU A 425 46.85 -62.24 -12.46
N ALA A 426 47.21 -63.26 -11.64
CA ALA A 426 48.46 -63.26 -10.92
C ALA A 426 49.68 -63.23 -11.88
N ALA A 427 49.65 -64.00 -12.98
CA ALA A 427 50.72 -64.01 -13.97
C ALA A 427 50.87 -62.68 -14.70
N LEU A 428 49.79 -62.02 -14.99
CA LEU A 428 49.81 -60.69 -15.64
C LEU A 428 50.32 -59.59 -14.68
N VAL A 429 49.94 -59.65 -13.42
CA VAL A 429 50.47 -58.77 -12.36
C VAL A 429 51.98 -58.91 -12.22
N GLU A 430 52.47 -60.14 -12.07
CA GLU A 430 53.89 -60.43 -11.85
C GLU A 430 54.75 -60.09 -13.08
N LYS A 431 54.33 -60.50 -14.31
CA LYS A 431 55.07 -60.33 -15.50
C LYS A 431 55.15 -58.94 -16.08
N PHE A 432 54.06 -58.20 -16.01
CA PHE A 432 53.92 -56.84 -16.64
C PHE A 432 53.87 -55.73 -15.60
N ASN A 433 54.06 -56.05 -14.32
CA ASN A 433 53.99 -55.09 -13.18
C ASN A 433 52.67 -54.32 -13.19
N LEU A 434 51.56 -55.04 -13.46
CA LEU A 434 50.21 -54.48 -13.51
C LEU A 434 49.56 -54.51 -12.12
N SER A 435 48.67 -53.63 -11.85
CA SER A 435 47.79 -53.74 -10.67
C SER A 435 46.73 -54.83 -10.89
N PRO A 436 46.19 -55.42 -9.81
CA PRO A 436 45.12 -56.42 -9.93
C PRO A 436 43.91 -55.89 -10.69
N ILE A 437 43.61 -54.59 -10.55
CA ILE A 437 42.49 -53.88 -11.25
C ILE A 437 42.79 -53.84 -12.76
N GLN A 438 44.02 -53.50 -13.16
CA GLN A 438 44.45 -53.51 -14.52
C GLN A 438 44.40 -54.89 -15.16
N ALA A 439 44.92 -55.88 -14.44
CA ALA A 439 44.91 -57.28 -14.91
C ALA A 439 43.49 -57.83 -15.12
N LYS A 440 42.55 -57.54 -14.17
CA LYS A 440 41.15 -57.90 -14.35
C LYS A 440 40.51 -57.20 -15.56
N ALA A 441 40.78 -55.89 -15.73
CA ALA A 441 40.29 -55.14 -16.88
C ALA A 441 40.78 -55.67 -18.22
N ILE A 442 42.10 -56.12 -18.28
CA ILE A 442 42.70 -56.76 -19.44
C ILE A 442 42.00 -58.07 -19.74
N LEU A 443 41.76 -58.92 -18.73
CA LEU A 443 41.10 -60.24 -18.89
C LEU A 443 39.63 -60.05 -19.41
N ALA A 444 39.01 -59.00 -19.01
CA ALA A 444 37.62 -58.62 -19.44
C ALA A 444 37.59 -57.89 -20.81
N MET A 445 38.73 -57.59 -21.41
CA MET A 445 38.83 -56.83 -22.65
C MET A 445 38.29 -57.62 -23.82
N GLN A 446 37.41 -56.97 -24.61
CA GLN A 446 36.86 -57.56 -25.83
C GLN A 446 37.94 -57.65 -26.95
N LEU A 447 38.02 -58.77 -27.70
CA LEU A 447 38.96 -58.96 -28.78
C LEU A 447 38.93 -57.85 -29.84
N ARG A 448 37.82 -57.21 -30.11
CA ARG A 448 37.68 -56.06 -31.03
C ARG A 448 38.57 -54.86 -30.67
N ARG A 449 38.90 -54.67 -29.43
CA ARG A 449 39.78 -53.60 -28.94
C ARG A 449 41.26 -53.79 -29.26
N LEU A 450 41.62 -54.92 -29.83
CA LEU A 450 42.99 -55.22 -30.26
C LEU A 450 43.30 -54.65 -31.66
N THR A 451 42.40 -54.03 -32.37
CA THR A 451 42.59 -53.41 -33.64
C THR A 451 43.38 -52.09 -33.57
N GLY A 452 44.15 -51.76 -34.65
CA GLY A 452 44.95 -50.52 -34.62
C GLY A 452 44.19 -49.24 -34.42
N LEU A 453 42.96 -49.14 -34.96
CA LEU A 453 42.10 -47.99 -34.73
C LEU A 453 41.64 -47.84 -33.26
N GLU A 454 41.35 -48.94 -32.60
CA GLU A 454 40.96 -48.92 -31.16
C GLU A 454 42.18 -48.61 -30.29
N ARG A 455 43.42 -48.98 -30.68
CA ARG A 455 44.64 -48.58 -29.98
C ARG A 455 44.80 -47.06 -29.95
N GLU A 456 44.67 -46.42 -31.11
CA GLU A 456 44.74 -44.97 -31.22
C GLU A 456 43.62 -44.25 -30.36
N ALA A 457 42.41 -44.83 -30.35
CA ALA A 457 41.31 -44.32 -29.54
C ALA A 457 41.63 -44.42 -28.02
N ILE A 458 42.26 -45.50 -27.56
CA ILE A 458 42.68 -45.68 -26.18
C ILE A 458 43.78 -44.69 -25.80
N GLU A 459 44.76 -44.46 -26.70
CA GLU A 459 45.83 -43.48 -26.45
C GLU A 459 45.29 -42.04 -26.41
N ASN A 460 44.35 -41.68 -27.26
CA ASN A 460 43.71 -40.37 -27.29
C ASN A 460 42.88 -40.16 -25.99
N GLU A 461 42.03 -41.15 -25.61
CA GLU A 461 41.26 -41.11 -24.38
C GLU A 461 42.17 -40.94 -23.15
N LEU A 462 43.31 -41.67 -23.11
CA LEU A 462 44.26 -41.53 -22.01
C LEU A 462 44.89 -40.14 -21.94
N ASN A 463 45.29 -39.56 -23.07
CA ASN A 463 45.87 -38.22 -23.12
C ASN A 463 44.87 -37.17 -22.71
N GLU A 464 43.61 -37.25 -23.17
CA GLU A 464 42.54 -36.38 -22.74
C GLU A 464 42.28 -36.45 -21.23
N LEU A 465 42.28 -37.70 -20.66
CA LEU A 465 42.10 -37.88 -19.23
C LEU A 465 43.26 -37.33 -18.41
N LEU A 466 44.50 -37.51 -18.86
CA LEU A 466 45.68 -36.93 -18.18
C LEU A 466 45.66 -35.42 -18.17
N ALA A 467 45.24 -34.80 -19.28
CA ALA A 467 45.04 -33.37 -19.36
C ALA A 467 43.90 -32.90 -18.41
N LEU A 468 42.82 -33.67 -18.36
CA LEU A 468 41.71 -33.40 -17.43
C LEU A 468 42.15 -33.53 -15.97
N ILE A 469 42.87 -34.59 -15.61
CA ILE A 469 43.43 -34.83 -14.27
C ILE A 469 44.29 -33.65 -13.83
N SER A 470 45.22 -33.20 -14.68
CA SER A 470 46.08 -32.06 -14.40
C SER A 470 45.26 -30.79 -14.15
N LYS A 471 44.21 -30.56 -14.96
CA LYS A 471 43.30 -29.41 -14.78
C LYS A 471 42.51 -29.49 -13.47
N LEU A 472 41.99 -30.65 -13.11
CA LEU A 472 41.25 -30.89 -11.86
C LEU A 472 42.14 -30.74 -10.63
N GLU A 473 43.40 -31.24 -10.71
CA GLU A 473 44.39 -31.08 -9.61
C GLU A 473 44.76 -29.60 -9.40
N ALA A 474 44.96 -28.85 -10.51
CA ALA A 474 45.20 -27.42 -10.42
C ALA A 474 44.02 -26.68 -9.77
N LEU A 475 42.78 -27.03 -10.15
CA LEU A 475 41.57 -26.45 -9.56
C LEU A 475 41.47 -26.73 -8.04
N LEU A 476 41.84 -27.91 -7.59
CA LEU A 476 41.80 -28.27 -6.17
C LEU A 476 42.94 -27.63 -5.35
N SER A 477 44.04 -27.23 -6.00
CA SER A 477 45.20 -26.64 -5.31
C SER A 477 45.01 -25.15 -4.95
N ASP A 478 44.06 -24.44 -5.61
CA ASP A 478 43.85 -23.02 -5.43
C ASP A 478 42.36 -22.70 -5.22
N GLU A 479 42.05 -22.08 -4.08
CA GLU A 479 40.68 -21.62 -3.76
C GLU A 479 40.19 -20.53 -4.72
N HIS A 480 41.09 -19.71 -5.26
CA HIS A 480 40.70 -18.70 -6.25
C HIS A 480 40.20 -19.32 -7.56
N GLU A 481 40.75 -20.48 -7.97
CA GLU A 481 40.25 -21.19 -9.14
C GLU A 481 38.85 -21.77 -8.89
N ILE A 482 38.55 -22.25 -7.71
CA ILE A 482 37.19 -22.67 -7.32
C ILE A 482 36.21 -21.49 -7.41
N LEU A 483 36.59 -20.34 -6.88
CA LEU A 483 35.78 -19.12 -6.96
C LEU A 483 35.57 -18.65 -8.41
N ARG A 484 36.60 -18.80 -9.26
CA ARG A 484 36.48 -18.50 -10.69
C ARG A 484 35.43 -19.39 -11.37
N VAL A 485 35.44 -20.69 -11.09
CA VAL A 485 34.43 -21.63 -11.61
C VAL A 485 33.03 -21.24 -11.13
N ILE A 486 32.86 -20.87 -9.87
CA ILE A 486 31.58 -20.41 -9.34
C ILE A 486 31.09 -19.18 -10.07
N LYS A 487 31.97 -18.20 -10.37
CA LYS A 487 31.63 -17.01 -11.14
C LYS A 487 31.16 -17.36 -12.56
N GLU A 488 31.89 -18.25 -13.23
CA GLU A 488 31.53 -18.72 -14.57
C GLU A 488 30.14 -19.38 -14.59
N GLU A 489 29.86 -20.25 -13.61
CA GLU A 489 28.57 -20.90 -13.45
C GLU A 489 27.45 -19.91 -13.16
N LEU A 490 27.68 -18.91 -12.31
CA LEU A 490 26.69 -17.87 -12.02
C LEU A 490 26.39 -17.00 -13.24
N LEU A 491 27.40 -16.65 -14.03
CA LEU A 491 27.22 -15.91 -15.28
C LEU A 491 26.42 -16.74 -16.30
N GLU A 492 26.70 -18.04 -16.41
CA GLU A 492 25.91 -18.96 -17.25
C GLU A 492 24.43 -18.99 -16.78
N MET A 493 24.19 -19.06 -15.48
CA MET A 493 22.82 -19.03 -14.94
C MET A 493 22.13 -17.71 -15.25
N LYS A 494 22.85 -16.59 -15.12
CA LYS A 494 22.32 -15.26 -15.49
C LYS A 494 21.96 -15.16 -16.96
N GLU A 495 22.79 -15.70 -17.85
CA GLU A 495 22.53 -15.72 -19.30
C GLU A 495 21.31 -16.60 -19.65
N LYS A 496 21.20 -17.78 -19.03
CA LYS A 496 20.12 -18.74 -19.32
C LYS A 496 18.75 -18.36 -18.75
N TYR A 497 18.72 -17.73 -17.58
CA TYR A 497 17.50 -17.56 -16.78
C TYR A 497 17.25 -16.12 -16.35
N GLY A 498 18.18 -15.19 -16.63
CA GLY A 498 18.00 -13.78 -16.32
C GLY A 498 16.81 -13.20 -17.08
N ASP A 499 15.98 -12.44 -16.38
CA ASP A 499 14.84 -11.73 -16.90
C ASP A 499 14.76 -10.31 -16.30
N ASP A 500 13.93 -9.48 -16.90
CA ASP A 500 13.69 -8.13 -16.40
C ASP A 500 12.97 -8.16 -15.06
N ARG A 501 13.25 -7.12 -14.28
CA ARG A 501 12.59 -6.89 -13.01
C ARG A 501 11.09 -6.73 -13.21
N ARG A 502 10.28 -7.40 -12.37
CA ARG A 502 8.81 -7.26 -12.37
C ARG A 502 8.35 -6.12 -11.48
N SER A 503 8.91 -6.01 -10.27
CA SER A 503 8.53 -4.93 -9.34
C SER A 503 9.24 -3.63 -9.65
N GLN A 504 8.50 -2.51 -9.66
CA GLN A 504 9.06 -1.17 -9.78
C GLN A 504 9.60 -0.71 -8.43
N MET A 505 10.85 -0.23 -8.39
CA MET A 505 11.46 0.26 -7.15
C MET A 505 11.41 1.78 -7.05
N ILE A 506 10.95 2.28 -5.90
CA ILE A 506 10.99 3.69 -5.54
C ILE A 506 11.81 3.83 -4.26
N ASN A 507 12.97 4.48 -4.36
CA ASN A 507 13.99 4.53 -3.30
C ASN A 507 13.75 5.62 -2.22
N TYR A 508 12.50 5.93 -1.94
CA TYR A 508 12.13 6.78 -0.81
C TYR A 508 10.95 6.20 -0.06
N GLU A 509 10.83 6.57 1.20
CA GLU A 509 9.68 6.20 2.00
C GLU A 509 8.43 6.86 1.47
N LEU A 510 7.33 6.11 1.50
CA LEU A 510 6.03 6.67 1.21
C LEU A 510 5.72 7.73 2.27
N GLY A 511 5.79 9.01 1.90
CA GLY A 511 5.38 10.12 2.75
C GLY A 511 3.92 9.95 3.16
N LYS A 512 3.56 10.45 4.33
CA LYS A 512 2.15 10.60 4.70
C LYS A 512 1.54 11.68 3.81
N PHE A 513 1.12 11.32 2.60
CA PHE A 513 0.34 12.25 1.77
C PHE A 513 -0.96 12.55 2.52
N SER A 514 -1.21 13.84 2.76
CA SER A 514 -2.53 14.27 3.19
C SER A 514 -3.47 14.18 1.98
N ASP A 515 -4.72 13.75 2.20
CA ASP A 515 -5.75 13.72 1.14
C ASP A 515 -5.89 15.09 0.45
N GLU A 516 -5.41 16.14 1.09
CA GLU A 516 -5.40 17.52 0.64
C GLU A 516 -4.41 17.80 -0.50
N GLU A 517 -3.23 17.16 -0.52
CA GLU A 517 -2.21 17.36 -1.57
C GLU A 517 -2.62 16.84 -2.95
N LEU A 518 -3.70 16.06 -3.00
CA LEU A 518 -4.20 15.42 -4.22
C LEU A 518 -5.40 16.14 -4.83
N ILE A 519 -5.89 17.17 -4.14
CA ILE A 519 -6.99 18.00 -4.62
C ILE A 519 -6.36 19.27 -5.22
N PRO A 520 -6.68 19.60 -6.48
CA PRO A 520 -6.16 20.82 -7.07
C PRO A 520 -6.62 22.04 -6.27
N GLU A 521 -5.68 22.98 -6.06
CA GLU A 521 -6.00 24.26 -5.45
C GLU A 521 -6.66 25.17 -6.50
N GLU A 522 -7.97 25.36 -6.35
CA GLU A 522 -8.79 26.11 -7.30
C GLU A 522 -9.64 27.13 -6.56
N ASP A 523 -9.82 28.31 -7.17
CA ASP A 523 -10.72 29.31 -6.65
C ASP A 523 -12.18 28.89 -6.88
N SER A 524 -12.94 28.90 -5.82
CA SER A 524 -14.33 28.50 -5.79
C SER A 524 -15.19 29.47 -4.99
N VAL A 525 -16.48 29.40 -5.23
CA VAL A 525 -17.49 30.16 -4.50
C VAL A 525 -18.40 29.20 -3.76
N ILE A 526 -18.48 29.37 -2.45
CA ILE A 526 -19.41 28.62 -1.60
C ILE A 526 -20.72 29.41 -1.54
N LEU A 527 -21.80 28.74 -1.90
CA LEU A 527 -23.15 29.27 -1.88
C LEU A 527 -23.95 28.63 -0.77
N LEU A 528 -24.56 29.42 0.09
CA LEU A 528 -25.51 29.00 1.12
C LEU A 528 -26.87 29.63 0.84
N THR A 529 -27.93 28.82 0.91
CA THR A 529 -29.30 29.34 0.79
C THR A 529 -29.97 29.51 2.16
N ALA A 530 -31.03 30.32 2.23
CA ALA A 530 -31.82 30.55 3.44
C ALA A 530 -32.44 29.25 4.01
N GLU A 531 -32.66 28.23 3.15
CA GLU A 531 -33.12 26.92 3.56
C GLU A 531 -31.97 25.94 3.89
N ASN A 532 -30.76 26.48 4.07
CA ASN A 532 -29.55 25.69 4.40
C ASN A 532 -29.13 24.64 3.36
N TYR A 533 -29.33 24.94 2.05
CA TYR A 533 -28.65 24.21 1.01
C TYR A 533 -27.30 24.85 0.70
N ILE A 534 -26.29 24.03 0.55
CA ILE A 534 -24.92 24.49 0.30
C ILE A 534 -24.35 23.80 -0.92
N LYS A 535 -23.54 24.53 -1.70
CA LYS A 535 -22.78 24.03 -2.81
C LYS A 535 -21.49 24.81 -3.01
N ARG A 536 -20.55 24.19 -3.72
CA ARG A 536 -19.35 24.86 -4.22
C ARG A 536 -19.39 24.91 -5.73
N THR A 537 -19.08 26.06 -6.29
CA THR A 537 -19.04 26.29 -7.74
C THR A 537 -17.68 26.89 -8.09
N LEU A 538 -17.04 26.42 -9.16
CA LEU A 538 -15.78 27.02 -9.63
C LEU A 538 -16.02 28.44 -10.13
N VAL A 539 -15.09 29.35 -9.86
CA VAL A 539 -15.15 30.72 -10.35
C VAL A 539 -15.21 30.76 -11.88
N SER A 540 -14.57 29.82 -12.56
CA SER A 540 -14.58 29.70 -14.03
C SER A 540 -15.96 29.43 -14.65
N GLU A 541 -16.92 28.91 -13.89
CA GLU A 541 -18.30 28.70 -14.37
C GLU A 541 -19.12 29.99 -14.43
N TYR A 542 -18.63 31.09 -13.81
CA TYR A 542 -19.27 32.42 -13.84
C TYR A 542 -18.81 33.20 -15.09
N HIS A 543 -19.40 32.92 -16.25
CA HIS A 543 -19.10 33.66 -17.49
C HIS A 543 -19.65 35.07 -17.46
N ARG A 544 -18.83 36.03 -17.87
CA ARG A 544 -19.21 37.44 -18.03
C ARG A 544 -20.29 37.59 -19.12
N GLN A 545 -21.37 38.34 -18.85
CA GLN A 545 -22.34 38.77 -19.88
C GLN A 545 -22.24 40.27 -20.08
N ASN A 546 -22.28 40.73 -21.34
CA ASN A 546 -22.26 42.11 -21.70
C ASN A 546 -23.61 42.82 -21.34
N ARG A 547 -23.60 44.15 -21.19
CA ARG A 547 -24.79 44.99 -20.94
C ARG A 547 -25.93 44.62 -21.89
N GLY A 548 -27.12 44.34 -21.34
CA GLY A 548 -28.33 44.04 -22.11
C GLY A 548 -28.64 42.56 -22.34
N GLY A 549 -27.81 41.64 -21.84
CA GLY A 549 -28.07 40.19 -21.91
C GLY A 549 -29.16 39.75 -20.95
N LYS A 550 -30.01 38.78 -21.34
CA LYS A 550 -30.94 38.10 -20.42
C LYS A 550 -30.08 37.25 -19.45
N GLY A 551 -30.09 37.61 -18.16
CA GLY A 551 -29.38 36.86 -17.13
C GLY A 551 -29.70 35.36 -17.21
N LYS A 552 -28.67 34.48 -17.05
CA LYS A 552 -28.90 33.03 -16.87
C LYS A 552 -29.48 32.81 -15.47
N ARG A 553 -30.50 31.95 -15.37
CA ARG A 553 -31.01 31.48 -14.09
C ARG A 553 -29.85 30.77 -13.37
N GLY A 554 -29.36 31.36 -12.31
CA GLY A 554 -28.21 30.82 -11.53
C GLY A 554 -28.56 29.63 -10.68
N MET A 555 -29.83 29.23 -10.56
CA MET A 555 -30.26 28.07 -9.77
C MET A 555 -31.72 27.74 -10.13
N THR A 556 -32.07 26.46 -10.21
CA THR A 556 -33.45 26.00 -10.19
C THR A 556 -33.93 26.05 -8.72
N ILE A 557 -34.36 27.21 -8.28
CA ILE A 557 -34.83 27.42 -6.91
C ILE A 557 -36.36 27.14 -6.93
N LYS A 558 -36.89 26.42 -5.94
CA LYS A 558 -38.29 26.51 -5.58
C LYS A 558 -38.56 28.01 -5.26
N ALA A 559 -39.70 28.52 -5.57
CA ALA A 559 -40.01 29.92 -5.50
C ALA A 559 -39.78 30.65 -4.14
N GLU A 560 -39.31 29.92 -3.14
CA GLU A 560 -39.14 30.39 -1.74
C GLU A 560 -37.71 30.31 -1.22
N ASP A 561 -36.72 29.72 -1.94
CA ASP A 561 -35.34 29.53 -1.43
C ASP A 561 -34.40 30.59 -2.03
N ILE A 562 -33.70 31.36 -1.23
CA ILE A 562 -32.90 32.53 -1.61
C ILE A 562 -31.45 32.29 -1.22
N ILE A 563 -30.50 32.75 -2.04
CA ILE A 563 -29.08 32.75 -1.66
C ILE A 563 -28.89 33.70 -0.49
N ASP A 564 -28.47 33.17 0.66
CA ASP A 564 -28.24 33.95 1.88
C ASP A 564 -26.77 34.41 1.97
N GLN A 565 -25.83 33.56 1.62
CA GLN A 565 -24.40 33.88 1.66
C GLN A 565 -23.63 33.36 0.45
N LEU A 566 -22.62 34.15 0.06
CA LEU A 566 -21.70 33.86 -1.02
C LEU A 566 -20.28 34.10 -0.47
N VAL A 567 -19.48 33.02 -0.38
CA VAL A 567 -18.16 33.10 0.22
C VAL A 567 -17.12 32.63 -0.79
N PRO A 568 -16.25 33.51 -1.31
CA PRO A 568 -15.12 33.13 -2.13
C PRO A 568 -14.10 32.39 -1.26
N ALA A 569 -13.63 31.23 -1.72
CA ALA A 569 -12.64 30.43 -1.00
C ALA A 569 -11.84 29.54 -1.96
N SER A 570 -10.55 29.35 -1.68
CA SER A 570 -9.77 28.26 -2.31
C SER A 570 -10.29 26.90 -1.83
N THR A 571 -10.19 25.89 -2.68
CA THR A 571 -10.54 24.49 -2.30
C THR A 571 -9.84 24.04 -1.02
N HIS A 572 -8.66 24.56 -0.72
CA HIS A 572 -7.85 24.18 0.45
C HIS A 572 -8.11 25.02 1.70
N ASP A 573 -8.90 26.07 1.62
CA ASP A 573 -9.26 26.90 2.77
C ASP A 573 -10.15 26.13 3.76
N TYR A 574 -10.09 26.54 5.01
CA TYR A 574 -11.08 26.13 5.99
C TYR A 574 -12.30 27.05 5.95
N LEU A 575 -13.45 26.43 6.07
CA LEU A 575 -14.72 27.13 6.25
C LEU A 575 -15.20 26.92 7.69
N LEU A 576 -15.42 28.03 8.38
CA LEU A 576 -15.99 28.04 9.72
C LEU A 576 -17.48 28.35 9.62
N PHE A 577 -18.32 27.37 9.97
CA PHE A 577 -19.78 27.49 9.90
C PHE A 577 -20.33 27.80 11.28
N PHE A 578 -21.06 28.88 11.38
CA PHE A 578 -21.74 29.26 12.63
C PHE A 578 -23.24 29.04 12.50
N THR A 579 -23.87 28.62 13.61
CA THR A 579 -25.28 28.33 13.61
C THR A 579 -26.06 29.31 14.50
N ASN A 580 -27.36 29.45 14.24
CA ASN A 580 -28.29 30.27 15.04
C ASN A 580 -28.28 29.84 16.51
N ARG A 581 -27.91 28.58 16.83
CA ARG A 581 -27.79 28.09 18.22
C ARG A 581 -26.43 28.36 18.85
N GLY A 582 -25.55 29.14 18.19
CA GLY A 582 -24.26 29.53 18.75
C GLY A 582 -23.21 28.43 18.74
N ARG A 583 -23.32 27.44 17.83
CA ARG A 583 -22.32 26.41 17.58
C ARG A 583 -21.46 26.78 16.39
N ILE A 584 -20.24 26.23 16.36
CA ILE A 584 -19.28 26.37 15.26
C ILE A 584 -18.85 24.98 14.76
N PHE A 585 -18.77 24.83 13.44
CA PHE A 585 -18.22 23.66 12.75
C PHE A 585 -17.10 24.09 11.81
N ARG A 586 -16.23 23.16 11.41
CA ARG A 586 -15.15 23.42 10.48
C ARG A 586 -15.10 22.32 9.42
N LEU A 587 -15.06 22.70 8.16
CA LEU A 587 -14.79 21.82 7.01
C LEU A 587 -13.74 22.47 6.13
N LYS A 588 -13.08 21.67 5.30
CA LYS A 588 -12.32 22.16 4.16
C LYS A 588 -13.28 22.53 3.01
N ALA A 589 -12.96 23.56 2.25
CA ALA A 589 -13.83 24.01 1.15
C ALA A 589 -14.05 22.90 0.09
N TYR A 590 -13.05 22.02 -0.14
CA TYR A 590 -13.21 20.87 -1.03
C TYR A 590 -14.19 19.79 -0.52
N GLU A 591 -14.52 19.77 0.77
CA GLU A 591 -15.50 18.83 1.34
C GLU A 591 -16.93 19.25 1.01
N VAL A 592 -17.14 20.52 0.64
CA VAL A 592 -18.42 21.00 0.11
C VAL A 592 -18.55 20.49 -1.32
N PRO A 593 -19.63 19.74 -1.67
CA PRO A 593 -19.80 19.17 -2.99
C PRO A 593 -19.80 20.23 -4.10
N ALA A 594 -19.01 19.96 -5.15
CA ALA A 594 -19.02 20.78 -6.36
C ALA A 594 -20.34 20.57 -7.09
N ALA A 595 -20.94 21.66 -7.56
CA ALA A 595 -22.19 21.61 -8.28
C ALA A 595 -22.30 22.79 -9.27
N SER A 596 -22.92 22.57 -10.42
CA SER A 596 -23.14 23.60 -11.43
C SER A 596 -24.05 24.73 -10.91
N LEU A 597 -23.99 25.88 -11.56
CA LEU A 597 -24.82 27.04 -11.21
C LEU A 597 -26.33 26.71 -11.16
N ALA A 598 -26.79 25.80 -11.99
CA ALA A 598 -28.21 25.47 -12.13
C ALA A 598 -28.76 24.53 -11.06
N THR A 599 -27.91 23.86 -10.25
CA THR A 599 -28.33 22.88 -9.27
C THR A 599 -28.55 23.50 -7.90
N ARG A 600 -29.44 22.92 -7.08
CA ARG A 600 -29.76 23.39 -5.72
C ARG A 600 -28.63 23.19 -4.70
N GLY A 601 -27.73 22.24 -4.92
CA GLY A 601 -26.74 21.83 -3.95
C GLY A 601 -27.27 20.74 -2.99
N VAL A 602 -26.58 20.55 -1.86
CA VAL A 602 -26.93 19.55 -0.84
C VAL A 602 -27.38 20.24 0.44
N ALA A 603 -28.25 19.58 1.20
CA ALA A 603 -28.66 20.09 2.51
C ALA A 603 -27.45 20.09 3.47
N ALA A 604 -27.21 21.18 4.19
CA ALA A 604 -26.09 21.32 5.11
C ALA A 604 -26.05 20.24 6.22
N VAL A 605 -27.19 19.69 6.59
CA VAL A 605 -27.31 18.57 7.54
C VAL A 605 -26.60 17.30 7.05
N ASN A 606 -26.39 17.14 5.75
CA ASN A 606 -25.65 16.03 5.18
C ASN A 606 -24.12 16.18 5.32
N LEU A 607 -23.65 17.39 5.59
CA LEU A 607 -22.22 17.71 5.76
C LEU A 607 -21.87 17.97 7.23
N LEU A 608 -22.78 18.59 7.98
CA LEU A 608 -22.59 19.00 9.36
C LEU A 608 -23.62 18.30 10.27
N GLN A 609 -23.19 17.90 11.46
CA GLN A 609 -24.08 17.29 12.45
C GLN A 609 -24.95 18.34 13.14
N LEU A 610 -25.87 18.92 12.36
CA LEU A 610 -26.82 19.92 12.85
C LEU A 610 -27.94 19.24 13.67
N GLN A 611 -28.43 19.95 14.70
CA GLN A 611 -29.60 19.53 15.46
C GLN A 611 -30.90 19.91 14.71
N PRO A 612 -32.05 19.32 15.08
CA PRO A 612 -33.33 19.75 14.50
C PRO A 612 -33.52 21.27 14.65
N GLU A 613 -33.98 21.95 13.56
CA GLU A 613 -34.17 23.42 13.46
C GLU A 613 -32.89 24.27 13.63
N GLU A 614 -31.70 23.65 13.67
CA GLU A 614 -30.46 24.38 13.66
C GLU A 614 -30.09 24.79 12.22
N LYS A 615 -29.81 26.06 12.03
CA LYS A 615 -29.49 26.67 10.72
C LYS A 615 -28.14 27.34 10.76
N ILE A 616 -27.41 27.27 9.64
CA ILE A 616 -26.19 28.05 9.43
C ILE A 616 -26.57 29.50 9.28
N THR A 617 -25.95 30.40 10.03
CA THR A 617 -26.18 31.83 9.98
C THR A 617 -24.98 32.60 9.45
N SER A 618 -23.77 32.04 9.51
CA SER A 618 -22.59 32.68 8.92
C SER A 618 -21.53 31.66 8.53
N ILE A 619 -20.84 31.92 7.43
CA ILE A 619 -19.67 31.17 6.98
C ILE A 619 -18.48 32.11 6.92
N ILE A 620 -17.39 31.79 7.59
CA ILE A 620 -16.16 32.56 7.56
C ILE A 620 -15.07 31.74 6.92
N ARG A 621 -14.40 32.30 5.94
CA ARG A 621 -13.18 31.75 5.34
C ARG A 621 -12.01 31.91 6.29
N HIS A 622 -11.26 30.85 6.49
CA HIS A 622 -9.96 30.86 7.15
C HIS A 622 -8.93 30.28 6.18
N GLU A 623 -8.04 31.12 5.67
CA GLU A 623 -7.09 30.77 4.63
C GLU A 623 -6.12 29.68 5.10
N LYS A 624 -5.72 28.82 4.18
CA LYS A 624 -4.69 27.79 4.43
C LYS A 624 -3.38 28.45 4.89
N GLY A 625 -2.88 28.06 6.05
CA GLY A 625 -1.63 28.61 6.60
C GLY A 625 -1.73 29.97 7.25
N ALA A 626 -2.94 30.58 7.31
CA ALA A 626 -3.14 31.80 8.07
C ALA A 626 -2.94 31.57 9.57
N SER A 627 -2.39 32.57 10.26
CA SER A 627 -2.22 32.47 11.73
C SER A 627 -3.56 32.48 12.45
N ASP A 628 -3.67 31.75 13.56
CA ASP A 628 -4.83 31.78 14.46
C ASP A 628 -4.84 33.03 15.35
N GLU A 629 -4.14 34.08 14.95
CA GLU A 629 -4.13 35.37 15.63
C GLU A 629 -5.39 36.19 15.30
N GLY A 630 -5.77 37.04 16.22
CA GLY A 630 -6.97 37.84 16.15
C GLY A 630 -8.16 37.27 16.91
N TYR A 631 -9.31 37.78 16.64
CA TYR A 631 -10.54 37.49 17.37
C TYR A 631 -11.70 37.22 16.41
N LEU A 632 -12.69 36.47 16.89
CA LEU A 632 -14.03 36.42 16.33
C LEU A 632 -14.92 37.33 17.16
N PHE A 633 -15.48 38.34 16.49
CA PHE A 633 -16.46 39.21 17.06
C PHE A 633 -17.86 38.77 16.61
N MET A 634 -18.71 38.47 17.57
CA MET A 634 -20.02 37.85 17.37
C MET A 634 -21.12 38.79 17.88
N THR A 635 -22.23 38.84 17.17
CA THR A 635 -23.40 39.64 17.53
C THR A 635 -24.67 38.84 17.36
N THR A 636 -25.57 38.89 18.37
CA THR A 636 -26.87 38.23 18.36
C THR A 636 -27.99 39.17 17.91
N THR A 637 -29.11 38.58 17.54
CA THR A 637 -30.33 39.36 17.14
C THR A 637 -30.85 40.28 18.23
N LYS A 638 -30.65 39.94 19.54
CA LYS A 638 -31.01 40.79 20.67
C LYS A 638 -29.92 41.75 21.13
N GLY A 639 -28.81 41.86 20.33
CA GLY A 639 -27.77 42.85 20.57
C GLY A 639 -26.75 42.52 21.62
N THR A 640 -26.60 41.22 21.98
CA THR A 640 -25.48 40.70 22.76
C THR A 640 -24.29 40.56 21.86
N ILE A 641 -23.10 40.98 22.33
CA ILE A 641 -21.84 40.86 21.63
C ILE A 641 -20.85 39.99 22.39
N LYS A 642 -19.98 39.37 21.68
CA LYS A 642 -18.88 38.59 22.26
C LYS A 642 -17.63 38.67 21.40
N LYS A 643 -16.48 38.83 22.08
CA LYS A 643 -15.16 38.78 21.45
C LYS A 643 -14.40 37.57 21.97
N THR A 644 -13.94 36.65 21.11
CA THR A 644 -13.24 35.43 21.50
C THR A 644 -11.97 35.28 20.64
N PRO A 645 -10.81 34.97 21.25
CA PRO A 645 -9.59 34.71 20.49
C PRO A 645 -9.79 33.56 19.48
N LEU A 646 -9.32 33.72 18.26
CA LEU A 646 -9.47 32.72 17.17
C LEU A 646 -8.82 31.36 17.55
N LYS A 647 -7.69 31.39 18.27
CA LYS A 647 -7.00 30.21 18.80
C LYS A 647 -7.87 29.26 19.64
N GLU A 648 -8.92 29.78 20.26
CA GLU A 648 -9.88 28.95 21.02
C GLU A 648 -10.66 27.98 20.12
N TYR A 649 -10.64 28.18 18.82
CA TYR A 649 -11.30 27.38 17.79
C TYR A 649 -10.34 26.56 16.93
N ALA A 650 -9.05 26.44 17.30
CA ALA A 650 -8.05 25.65 16.57
C ALA A 650 -8.45 24.17 16.43
N ASN A 651 -9.11 23.60 17.44
CA ASN A 651 -9.54 22.20 17.49
C ASN A 651 -11.07 22.07 17.55
N ILE A 652 -11.73 22.09 16.41
CA ILE A 652 -13.17 21.88 16.29
C ILE A 652 -13.45 20.41 15.98
N ARG A 653 -14.24 19.74 16.82
CA ARG A 653 -14.66 18.35 16.60
C ARG A 653 -15.75 18.27 15.55
N THR A 654 -15.94 17.09 14.94
CA THR A 654 -16.97 16.85 13.91
C THR A 654 -18.39 17.12 14.40
N ASN A 655 -18.67 16.95 15.68
CA ASN A 655 -19.96 17.28 16.30
C ASN A 655 -20.10 18.76 16.66
N GLY A 656 -19.17 19.62 16.23
CA GLY A 656 -19.15 21.04 16.50
C GLY A 656 -18.74 21.43 17.93
N LEU A 657 -18.54 22.73 18.16
CA LEU A 657 -18.22 23.32 19.45
C LEU A 657 -19.21 24.46 19.76
N ILE A 658 -19.41 24.75 21.04
CA ILE A 658 -20.15 25.96 21.47
C ILE A 658 -19.27 27.19 21.24
N ALA A 659 -19.73 28.12 20.42
CA ALA A 659 -19.07 29.41 20.13
C ALA A 659 -19.54 30.52 21.10
N ILE A 660 -20.81 30.51 21.44
CA ILE A 660 -21.44 31.47 22.37
C ILE A 660 -22.61 30.78 23.09
N LYS A 661 -22.78 31.05 24.39
CA LYS A 661 -23.99 30.65 25.10
C LYS A 661 -25.08 31.72 24.88
N LEU A 662 -26.18 31.32 24.28
CA LEU A 662 -27.30 32.20 23.97
C LEU A 662 -28.33 32.25 25.10
N ASP A 663 -29.09 33.32 25.15
CA ASP A 663 -30.30 33.48 25.99
C ASP A 663 -31.50 32.87 25.26
N ASP A 664 -32.55 32.54 25.98
CA ASP A 664 -33.77 32.00 25.43
C ASP A 664 -34.38 32.93 24.39
N GLY A 665 -34.60 32.38 23.17
CA GLY A 665 -35.14 33.09 22.05
C GLY A 665 -34.20 34.15 21.44
N ASP A 666 -32.87 34.08 21.71
CA ASP A 666 -31.86 34.85 21.01
C ASP A 666 -31.12 33.97 20.01
N GLU A 667 -30.64 34.55 18.93
CA GLU A 667 -29.93 33.85 17.86
C GLU A 667 -28.62 34.54 17.53
N LEU A 668 -27.56 33.74 17.31
CA LEU A 668 -26.31 34.24 16.78
C LEU A 668 -26.47 34.45 15.27
N LYS A 669 -26.15 35.64 14.76
CA LYS A 669 -26.36 35.92 13.32
C LYS A 669 -25.14 36.53 12.62
N TRP A 670 -24.44 37.46 13.24
CA TRP A 670 -23.29 38.15 12.61
C TRP A 670 -22.01 37.80 13.32
N ILE A 671 -21.02 37.41 12.54
CA ILE A 671 -19.67 37.06 12.99
C ILE A 671 -18.67 37.68 12.05
N GLN A 672 -17.65 38.34 12.60
CA GLN A 672 -16.54 38.91 11.84
C GLN A 672 -15.20 38.56 12.47
N LYS A 673 -14.16 38.38 11.64
CA LYS A 673 -12.78 38.24 12.11
C LYS A 673 -12.20 39.63 12.33
N THR A 674 -11.63 39.89 13.53
CA THR A 674 -11.09 41.19 13.94
C THR A 674 -9.65 41.07 14.42
N ASN A 675 -8.90 42.16 14.39
CA ASN A 675 -7.51 42.24 14.84
C ASN A 675 -7.34 42.71 16.30
N GLY A 676 -8.43 43.08 16.98
CA GLY A 676 -8.40 43.57 18.38
C GLY A 676 -8.49 45.10 18.50
N GLU A 677 -8.42 45.83 17.40
CA GLU A 677 -8.39 47.30 17.37
C GLU A 677 -9.48 47.91 16.51
N ASN A 678 -10.32 47.09 15.88
CA ASN A 678 -11.33 47.56 14.92
C ASN A 678 -12.45 48.32 15.60
N ASP A 679 -13.04 49.30 14.87
CA ASP A 679 -14.32 49.86 15.20
C ASP A 679 -15.44 48.98 14.61
N VAL A 680 -16.43 48.72 15.40
CA VAL A 680 -17.61 47.93 15.05
C VAL A 680 -18.83 48.81 15.02
N ILE A 681 -19.69 48.67 14.01
CA ILE A 681 -20.99 49.28 13.95
C ILE A 681 -22.10 48.25 14.04
N ILE A 682 -23.09 48.48 14.87
CA ILE A 682 -24.27 47.61 15.01
C ILE A 682 -25.47 48.45 14.63
N SER A 683 -26.30 47.97 13.70
CA SER A 683 -27.49 48.66 13.22
C SER A 683 -28.75 47.89 13.54
N THR A 684 -29.88 48.63 13.77
CA THR A 684 -31.15 48.03 14.17
C THR A 684 -32.26 48.30 13.14
N SER A 685 -33.30 47.46 13.19
CA SER A 685 -34.46 47.54 12.31
C SER A 685 -35.22 48.89 12.42
N ALA A 686 -35.21 49.50 13.62
CA ALA A 686 -35.78 50.82 13.85
C ALA A 686 -34.90 51.97 13.33
N GLY A 687 -33.82 51.67 12.59
CA GLY A 687 -32.96 52.66 11.95
C GLY A 687 -31.99 53.36 12.91
N GLN A 688 -31.60 52.71 14.01
CA GLN A 688 -30.53 53.19 14.88
C GLN A 688 -29.22 52.50 14.50
N ALA A 689 -28.07 53.14 14.80
CA ALA A 689 -26.76 52.50 14.71
C ALA A 689 -25.88 53.01 15.85
N ILE A 690 -25.08 52.10 16.38
CA ILE A 690 -24.06 52.39 17.41
C ILE A 690 -22.71 51.96 16.89
N ARG A 691 -21.73 52.88 16.88
CA ARG A 691 -20.33 52.59 16.58
C ARG A 691 -19.52 52.66 17.85
N PHE A 692 -18.67 51.68 18.10
CA PHE A 692 -17.74 51.63 19.23
C PHE A 692 -16.51 50.83 18.87
N ASN A 693 -15.39 51.03 19.61
CA ASN A 693 -14.19 50.26 19.41
C ASN A 693 -14.32 48.88 20.07
N GLU A 694 -13.90 47.85 19.41
CA GLU A 694 -13.95 46.45 19.91
C GLU A 694 -13.19 46.24 21.23
N LYS A 695 -12.25 47.13 21.61
CA LYS A 695 -11.56 47.14 22.93
C LYS A 695 -12.54 47.31 24.08
N ASP A 696 -13.69 47.90 23.85
CA ASP A 696 -14.74 48.02 24.87
C ASP A 696 -15.36 46.64 25.21
N ALA A 697 -15.18 45.63 24.37
CA ALA A 697 -15.52 44.24 24.66
C ALA A 697 -14.28 43.44 25.03
N ARG A 698 -14.16 43.07 26.33
CA ARG A 698 -13.04 42.21 26.74
C ARG A 698 -13.09 40.85 26.04
N PRO A 699 -11.95 40.24 25.73
CA PRO A 699 -11.90 38.85 25.23
C PRO A 699 -12.50 37.89 26.26
N MET A 700 -13.27 36.92 25.78
CA MET A 700 -13.98 35.94 26.59
C MET A 700 -13.83 34.52 26.00
N GLY A 701 -13.85 33.52 26.88
CA GLY A 701 -13.77 32.11 26.44
C GLY A 701 -15.03 31.63 25.71
N ARG A 702 -14.95 30.49 25.02
CA ARG A 702 -16.00 29.95 24.11
C ARG A 702 -17.38 29.85 24.73
N SER A 703 -17.50 29.35 25.95
CA SER A 703 -18.78 29.09 26.63
C SER A 703 -19.39 30.31 27.31
N ALA A 704 -18.77 31.50 27.19
CA ALA A 704 -19.30 32.70 27.76
C ALA A 704 -20.54 33.21 27.00
N ARG A 705 -21.47 33.89 27.71
CA ARG A 705 -22.69 34.46 27.14
C ARG A 705 -22.45 35.73 26.33
N GLY A 706 -21.44 36.51 26.61
CA GLY A 706 -21.18 37.80 26.03
C GLY A 706 -21.63 38.95 26.89
N VAL A 707 -21.63 40.15 26.32
CA VAL A 707 -21.99 41.41 26.98
C VAL A 707 -22.92 42.22 26.07
N ARG A 708 -23.65 43.17 26.63
CA ARG A 708 -24.54 44.03 25.82
C ARG A 708 -23.77 44.95 24.88
N GLY A 709 -24.04 44.83 23.55
CA GLY A 709 -23.48 45.67 22.49
C GLY A 709 -24.34 46.92 22.22
N VAL A 710 -25.64 46.74 22.11
CA VAL A 710 -26.64 47.80 21.88
C VAL A 710 -27.83 47.60 22.79
N ARG A 711 -28.49 48.70 23.17
CA ARG A 711 -29.77 48.69 23.90
C ARG A 711 -30.88 48.86 22.86
N LEU A 712 -31.62 47.80 22.60
CA LEU A 712 -32.76 47.80 21.67
C LEU A 712 -33.98 48.50 22.28
N ARG A 713 -34.77 49.13 21.43
CA ARG A 713 -36.10 49.62 21.76
C ARG A 713 -37.13 48.48 21.76
N PRO A 714 -38.33 48.67 22.33
CA PRO A 714 -39.38 47.65 22.18
C PRO A 714 -39.64 47.34 20.70
N ASN A 715 -39.75 46.05 20.35
CA ASN A 715 -39.94 45.53 18.98
C ASN A 715 -38.83 45.86 18.00
N ASP A 716 -37.64 46.22 18.44
CA ASP A 716 -36.45 46.43 17.63
C ASP A 716 -35.53 45.23 17.67
N GLN A 717 -34.77 44.99 16.62
CA GLN A 717 -33.78 43.92 16.54
C GLN A 717 -32.54 44.40 15.77
N VAL A 718 -31.42 43.75 15.98
CA VAL A 718 -30.23 43.96 15.18
C VAL A 718 -30.48 43.46 13.75
N VAL A 719 -30.03 44.21 12.74
CA VAL A 719 -30.15 43.87 11.31
C VAL A 719 -28.81 43.89 10.56
N GLY A 720 -27.74 44.28 11.26
CA GLY A 720 -26.38 44.24 10.68
C GLY A 720 -25.33 44.56 11.73
N MET A 721 -24.19 43.95 11.59
CA MET A 721 -22.95 44.24 12.30
C MET A 721 -21.78 44.15 11.34
N ASP A 722 -20.98 45.20 11.27
CA ASP A 722 -19.80 45.26 10.44
C ASP A 722 -18.61 45.94 11.10
N ILE A 723 -17.43 45.69 10.57
CA ILE A 723 -16.21 46.39 10.90
C ILE A 723 -16.13 47.65 10.03
N VAL A 724 -15.82 48.78 10.64
CA VAL A 724 -15.84 50.06 9.97
C VAL A 724 -14.58 50.88 10.21
N ASP A 725 -14.29 51.75 9.24
CA ASP A 725 -13.34 52.83 9.34
C ASP A 725 -13.95 54.12 8.75
N ASP A 726 -13.34 55.29 9.01
CA ASP A 726 -13.88 56.58 8.62
C ASP A 726 -13.95 56.79 7.08
N ASN A 727 -13.17 56.07 6.29
CA ASN A 727 -13.11 56.19 4.83
C ASN A 727 -14.19 55.40 4.11
N ARG A 728 -14.88 54.50 4.82
CA ARG A 728 -15.93 53.65 4.27
C ARG A 728 -17.30 54.32 4.27
N LYS A 729 -18.23 53.72 3.52
CA LYS A 729 -19.63 54.09 3.49
C LYS A 729 -20.46 52.95 4.01
N LEU A 730 -21.53 53.25 4.73
CA LEU A 730 -22.51 52.31 5.23
C LEU A 730 -23.70 52.29 4.30
N LEU A 731 -23.97 51.18 3.63
CA LEU A 731 -25.17 50.95 2.82
C LEU A 731 -26.32 50.55 3.76
N VAL A 732 -27.45 51.19 3.65
CA VAL A 732 -28.65 50.91 4.41
C VAL A 732 -29.79 50.62 3.46
N ILE A 733 -30.44 49.46 3.61
CA ILE A 733 -31.58 49.03 2.77
C ILE A 733 -32.79 48.76 3.65
N SER A 734 -33.93 49.26 3.24
CA SER A 734 -35.21 49.06 3.91
C SER A 734 -36.11 48.04 3.18
N GLU A 735 -37.08 47.50 3.90
CA GLU A 735 -38.00 46.45 3.48
C GLU A 735 -38.75 46.79 2.17
N ASN A 736 -39.14 48.07 1.97
CA ASN A 736 -39.87 48.50 0.76
C ASN A 736 -38.95 48.97 -0.36
N GLY A 737 -37.67 48.53 -0.41
CA GLY A 737 -36.72 48.77 -1.49
C GLY A 737 -36.15 50.22 -1.53
N TYR A 738 -36.18 50.95 -0.43
CA TYR A 738 -35.45 52.19 -0.27
C TYR A 738 -34.06 51.96 0.31
N GLY A 739 -33.10 52.73 -0.11
CA GLY A 739 -31.75 52.62 0.43
C GLY A 739 -30.92 53.87 0.14
N LYS A 740 -29.78 53.92 0.77
CA LYS A 740 -28.76 54.95 0.66
C LYS A 740 -27.41 54.49 1.14
N ALA A 741 -26.35 55.13 0.69
CA ALA A 741 -25.03 55.05 1.32
C ALA A 741 -24.86 56.27 2.29
N THR A 742 -24.14 56.06 3.40
CA THR A 742 -23.82 57.15 4.34
C THR A 742 -22.35 56.99 4.75
N LYS A 743 -21.56 58.09 4.77
CA LYS A 743 -20.17 58.04 5.22
C LYS A 743 -20.10 57.57 6.66
N VAL A 744 -19.20 56.62 7.00
CA VAL A 744 -19.00 56.12 8.33
C VAL A 744 -18.53 57.22 9.30
N SER A 745 -17.78 58.22 8.81
CA SER A 745 -17.37 59.41 9.61
C SER A 745 -18.54 60.19 10.20
N ASN A 746 -19.75 60.00 9.65
CA ASN A 746 -20.97 60.61 10.23
C ASN A 746 -21.45 59.85 11.50
N PHE A 747 -20.87 58.70 11.85
CA PHE A 747 -21.21 57.93 13.03
C PHE A 747 -20.06 58.04 14.05
N PRO A 748 -20.13 59.00 14.98
CA PRO A 748 -19.10 59.13 16.02
C PRO A 748 -19.04 57.87 16.88
N ALA A 749 -17.85 57.52 17.30
CA ALA A 749 -17.61 56.38 18.18
C ALA A 749 -18.17 56.70 19.60
N HIS A 750 -18.89 55.73 20.14
CA HIS A 750 -19.49 55.79 21.48
C HIS A 750 -19.03 54.60 22.31
N LYS A 751 -19.32 54.53 23.60
CA LYS A 751 -19.20 53.33 24.40
C LYS A 751 -20.30 52.34 24.02
N ARG A 752 -20.01 51.02 24.05
CA ARG A 752 -21.00 49.95 23.81
C ARG A 752 -22.19 50.03 24.78
N GLY A 753 -23.32 49.43 24.41
CA GLY A 753 -24.49 49.24 25.28
C GLY A 753 -25.44 50.44 25.30
N GLY A 754 -25.19 51.48 24.51
CA GLY A 754 -26.10 52.62 24.29
C GLY A 754 -27.22 52.27 23.30
N VAL A 755 -28.16 53.22 23.09
CA VAL A 755 -29.28 53.10 22.12
C VAL A 755 -28.79 53.40 20.68
N GLY A 756 -27.60 53.97 20.53
CA GLY A 756 -27.09 54.45 19.25
C GLY A 756 -27.71 55.75 18.79
N ILE A 757 -27.37 56.13 17.55
CA ILE A 757 -27.86 57.38 16.89
C ILE A 757 -28.63 57.00 15.63
N LYS A 758 -29.47 57.88 15.14
CA LYS A 758 -30.30 57.64 13.96
C LYS A 758 -29.42 57.43 12.72
N ALA A 759 -29.55 56.28 12.03
CA ALA A 759 -28.89 55.92 10.79
C ALA A 759 -29.78 56.11 9.58
N ALA A 760 -31.08 55.88 9.74
CA ALA A 760 -32.07 56.12 8.73
C ALA A 760 -33.41 56.58 9.36
N VAL A 761 -34.24 57.24 8.57
CA VAL A 761 -35.61 57.54 8.96
C VAL A 761 -36.52 56.44 8.45
N VAL A 762 -37.04 55.65 9.38
CA VAL A 762 -38.03 54.62 9.11
C VAL A 762 -39.45 55.21 9.12
N THR A 763 -40.22 54.96 8.07
CA THR A 763 -41.59 55.40 7.89
C THR A 763 -42.42 54.26 7.32
N SER A 764 -43.75 54.42 7.27
CA SER A 764 -44.64 53.46 6.59
C SER A 764 -44.33 53.32 5.09
N LYS A 765 -43.73 54.32 4.46
CA LYS A 765 -43.32 54.31 3.08
C LYS A 765 -42.05 53.44 2.84
N THR A 766 -41.08 53.50 3.76
CA THR A 766 -39.79 52.76 3.62
C THR A 766 -39.88 51.37 4.23
N GLY A 767 -40.72 51.15 5.22
CA GLY A 767 -40.66 49.98 6.08
C GLY A 767 -39.43 49.97 6.98
N PRO A 768 -39.27 49.00 7.87
CA PRO A 768 -38.08 48.80 8.72
C PRO A 768 -36.81 48.57 7.88
N ILE A 769 -35.66 48.81 8.48
CA ILE A 769 -34.37 48.47 7.86
C ILE A 769 -34.22 46.96 7.96
N ILE A 770 -33.79 46.33 6.84
CA ILE A 770 -33.62 44.89 6.76
C ILE A 770 -32.14 44.46 6.68
N ALA A 771 -31.31 45.30 6.07
CA ALA A 771 -29.89 45.01 5.93
C ALA A 771 -29.05 46.29 5.96
N VAL A 772 -27.88 46.16 6.58
CA VAL A 772 -26.87 47.21 6.63
C VAL A 772 -25.52 46.56 6.42
N HIS A 773 -24.75 47.07 5.43
CA HIS A 773 -23.42 46.59 5.14
C HIS A 773 -22.43 47.72 4.88
N THR A 774 -21.21 47.52 5.30
CA THR A 774 -20.10 48.41 4.98
C THR A 774 -19.62 48.14 3.54
N LEU A 775 -19.49 49.19 2.77
CA LEU A 775 -19.03 49.10 1.38
C LEU A 775 -17.50 49.02 1.38
N GLU A 776 -16.98 47.89 0.85
CA GLU A 776 -15.55 47.72 0.58
C GLU A 776 -15.12 48.60 -0.61
N PRO A 777 -13.85 49.06 -0.69
CA PRO A 777 -13.36 49.91 -1.77
C PRO A 777 -13.50 49.30 -3.17
N ASP A 778 -13.47 47.97 -3.25
CA ASP A 778 -13.54 47.14 -4.45
C ASP A 778 -14.95 46.54 -4.70
N ALA A 779 -15.94 46.89 -3.89
CA ALA A 779 -17.33 46.52 -4.14
C ALA A 779 -17.90 47.42 -5.23
N PHE A 780 -18.41 46.85 -6.32
CA PHE A 780 -18.94 47.62 -7.48
C PHE A 780 -20.45 47.58 -7.62
N GLU A 781 -21.08 46.51 -7.19
CA GLU A 781 -22.50 46.29 -7.37
C GLU A 781 -23.16 45.66 -6.15
N VAL A 782 -24.45 45.93 -5.99
CA VAL A 782 -25.30 45.27 -5.01
C VAL A 782 -26.38 44.47 -5.74
N LEU A 783 -26.58 43.24 -5.29
CA LEU A 783 -27.69 42.39 -5.70
C LEU A 783 -28.76 42.44 -4.61
N LEU A 784 -29.94 42.87 -4.95
CA LEU A 784 -31.12 42.86 -4.07
C LEU A 784 -32.08 41.78 -4.57
N ILE A 785 -32.61 41.00 -3.64
CA ILE A 785 -33.57 39.94 -3.94
C ILE A 785 -34.82 40.15 -3.09
N SER A 786 -36.01 40.13 -3.75
CA SER A 786 -37.29 40.23 -3.06
C SER A 786 -37.81 38.88 -2.56
N THR A 787 -38.81 38.90 -1.67
CA THR A 787 -39.48 37.69 -1.15
C THR A 787 -40.13 36.85 -2.24
N ASN A 788 -40.57 37.50 -3.35
CA ASN A 788 -41.14 36.81 -4.51
C ASN A 788 -40.07 36.34 -5.54
N GLY A 789 -38.77 36.41 -5.18
CA GLY A 789 -37.68 35.93 -6.01
C GLY A 789 -37.26 36.88 -7.16
N GLN A 790 -37.71 38.13 -7.15
CA GLN A 790 -37.24 39.16 -8.10
C GLN A 790 -35.85 39.62 -7.68
N ALA A 791 -34.90 39.59 -8.58
CA ALA A 791 -33.54 40.06 -8.35
C ALA A 791 -33.21 41.28 -9.19
N ILE A 792 -32.65 42.31 -8.57
CA ILE A 792 -32.10 43.47 -9.25
C ILE A 792 -30.63 43.64 -8.91
N ARG A 793 -29.84 43.96 -9.91
CA ARG A 793 -28.43 44.29 -9.77
C ARG A 793 -28.23 45.78 -10.01
N VAL A 794 -27.68 46.49 -9.05
CA VAL A 794 -27.53 47.94 -9.07
C VAL A 794 -26.06 48.30 -8.82
N GLY A 795 -25.52 49.17 -9.65
CA GLY A 795 -24.17 49.71 -9.44
C GLY A 795 -24.12 50.55 -8.15
N LEU A 796 -23.11 50.37 -7.33
CA LEU A 796 -22.98 51.18 -6.10
C LEU A 796 -22.78 52.66 -6.37
N LYS A 797 -22.33 53.03 -7.55
CA LYS A 797 -22.24 54.42 -8.02
C LYS A 797 -23.62 55.08 -8.21
N ASP A 798 -24.65 54.27 -8.46
CA ASP A 798 -26.02 54.73 -8.68
C ASP A 798 -26.78 54.94 -7.37
N ILE A 799 -26.21 54.50 -6.24
CA ILE A 799 -26.79 54.69 -4.90
C ILE A 799 -26.24 55.97 -4.27
N PRO A 800 -27.08 56.97 -4.03
CA PRO A 800 -26.63 58.30 -3.56
C PRO A 800 -26.06 58.19 -2.14
N THR A 801 -24.98 58.95 -1.90
CA THR A 801 -24.43 59.15 -0.55
C THR A 801 -25.20 60.27 0.14
N LEU A 802 -25.96 59.94 1.16
CA LEU A 802 -26.86 60.86 1.89
C LEU A 802 -26.51 60.92 3.37
N GLY A 803 -27.01 61.98 4.05
CA GLY A 803 -26.86 62.13 5.49
C GLY A 803 -27.66 61.07 6.29
N ARG A 804 -27.29 60.88 7.58
CA ARG A 804 -27.88 59.86 8.47
C ARG A 804 -29.42 59.99 8.61
N THR A 805 -29.95 61.20 8.74
CA THR A 805 -31.34 61.42 9.05
C THR A 805 -32.25 61.52 7.79
N THR A 806 -31.94 60.79 6.73
CA THR A 806 -32.73 60.74 5.48
C THR A 806 -33.37 59.36 5.31
N GLN A 807 -34.44 59.31 4.47
CA GLN A 807 -35.16 58.09 4.13
C GLN A 807 -34.44 57.21 3.06
N GLY A 808 -33.50 57.82 2.34
CA GLY A 808 -32.88 57.19 1.16
C GLY A 808 -33.75 57.40 -0.12
N VAL A 809 -33.32 56.78 -1.21
CA VAL A 809 -33.99 56.74 -2.48
C VAL A 809 -34.57 55.39 -2.81
N ARG A 810 -35.45 55.23 -3.74
CA ARG A 810 -35.94 53.92 -4.19
C ARG A 810 -34.89 53.27 -5.06
N ILE A 811 -34.32 52.15 -4.54
CA ILE A 811 -33.32 51.35 -5.27
C ILE A 811 -33.99 50.23 -6.05
N MET A 812 -35.02 49.61 -5.46
CA MET A 812 -35.83 48.56 -6.07
C MET A 812 -37.32 48.93 -6.02
N ARG A 813 -38.00 48.71 -7.14
CA ARG A 813 -39.49 48.91 -7.17
C ARG A 813 -40.11 47.58 -6.78
N MET A 814 -40.81 47.57 -5.66
CA MET A 814 -41.49 46.38 -5.12
C MET A 814 -42.88 46.23 -5.77
N GLY A 815 -43.28 44.98 -6.05
CA GLY A 815 -44.64 44.62 -6.38
C GLY A 815 -45.63 44.78 -5.17
N GLU A 816 -46.93 44.66 -5.39
CA GLU A 816 -47.91 44.70 -4.29
C GLU A 816 -47.69 43.48 -3.35
N GLY A 817 -47.43 43.74 -2.06
CA GLY A 817 -47.16 42.75 -1.06
C GLY A 817 -45.73 42.18 -1.06
N ASP A 818 -44.85 42.54 -2.01
CA ASP A 818 -43.46 42.08 -2.09
C ASP A 818 -42.55 42.96 -1.23
N LYS A 819 -41.50 42.37 -0.71
CA LYS A 819 -40.52 42.97 0.19
C LYS A 819 -39.09 42.55 -0.18
N VAL A 820 -38.10 43.39 0.12
CA VAL A 820 -36.71 42.99 -0.04
C VAL A 820 -36.39 41.94 1.02
N ALA A 821 -35.85 40.79 0.60
CA ALA A 821 -35.53 39.65 1.44
C ALA A 821 -34.03 39.58 1.77
N SER A 822 -33.15 39.82 0.79
CA SER A 822 -31.71 39.72 1.01
C SER A 822 -30.91 40.68 0.13
N LEU A 823 -29.64 40.89 0.53
CA LEU A 823 -28.70 41.77 -0.13
C LEU A 823 -27.33 41.02 -0.22
N GLY A 824 -26.69 41.09 -1.38
CA GLY A 824 -25.32 40.62 -1.58
C GLY A 824 -24.45 41.68 -2.26
N LEU A 825 -23.19 41.85 -1.81
CA LEU A 825 -22.21 42.73 -2.44
C LEU A 825 -21.38 41.90 -3.44
N MET A 826 -21.08 42.46 -4.61
CA MET A 826 -20.28 41.80 -5.64
C MET A 826 -19.04 42.64 -5.96
N PRO A 827 -17.83 42.02 -6.00
CA PRO A 827 -16.60 42.71 -6.38
C PRO A 827 -16.51 42.98 -7.89
N GLU A 828 -15.60 43.87 -8.30
CA GLU A 828 -15.26 44.08 -9.71
C GLU A 828 -14.56 42.84 -10.27
N GLN A 829 -15.03 42.30 -11.39
CA GLN A 829 -14.34 41.28 -12.12
C GLN A 829 -13.17 41.90 -12.90
N GLN A 830 -11.94 41.60 -12.56
CA GLN A 830 -10.76 41.98 -13.35
C GLN A 830 -10.76 41.29 -14.72
N ASP A 831 -10.64 42.11 -15.77
CA ASP A 831 -10.51 41.70 -17.17
C ASP A 831 -9.12 41.07 -17.41
N GLN A 832 -9.00 39.75 -17.35
CA GLN A 832 -7.85 39.04 -17.90
C GLN A 832 -8.06 38.69 -19.39
N THR A 833 -8.23 39.71 -20.24
CA THR A 833 -8.12 39.59 -21.69
C THR A 833 -7.59 40.86 -22.31
N LYS A 834 -6.30 41.11 -22.10
CA LYS A 834 -5.42 41.86 -23.01
C LYS A 834 -4.05 41.21 -22.84
N ASP A 835 -3.74 40.36 -23.78
CA ASP A 835 -2.40 40.00 -24.26
C ASP A 835 -2.43 38.57 -24.88
N VAL A 836 -3.17 38.39 -25.95
CA VAL A 836 -2.87 37.40 -26.99
C VAL A 836 -3.48 37.97 -28.31
N ASP A 837 -2.81 38.95 -28.88
CA ASP A 837 -2.85 39.24 -30.33
C ASP A 837 -1.69 40.19 -30.61
N GLU A 838 -0.53 39.60 -30.89
CA GLU A 838 0.62 40.07 -31.69
C GLU A 838 1.78 39.12 -31.49
N GLU A 839 1.78 38.06 -32.29
CA GLU A 839 2.95 37.55 -33.01
C GLU A 839 2.50 36.36 -33.85
N VAL A 840 2.50 36.58 -35.14
CA VAL A 840 2.33 35.61 -36.22
C VAL A 840 3.59 34.77 -36.37
#